data_9cd63bceb315d4ce3ccf5bc26d946af4
#
_entry.id   9cd63bceb315d4ce3ccf5bc26d946af4
#
_cell.length_a   1.000
_cell.length_b   1.000
_cell.length_c   1.000
_cell.angle_alpha   90.00
_cell.angle_beta   90.00
_cell.angle_gamma   90.00
#
_symmetry.space_group_name_H-M   'P 1'
#
loop_
_entity.id
_entity.type
_entity.pdbx_description
1 polymer ?
#
loop_
_entity_poly.entity_id
_entity_poly.type
_entity_poly.pdbx_seq_one_letter_code
_entity_poly.pdbx_strand_id
1 'polypeptide(L)'
;LQAKQEKMKKFLFLIILLGAFVQTHAVLKEQDLEKTLNILRQELTDTHHDQEKNSELTKKRNENTFRELIETLQRSNQNALMLYSQKEGYVFDQAYACHEATEQFKKFKQATMPFRNYIEYFDTEIARYDSLINSLKTMQTRRLTERAKIDRNVCLTYAVNIRNTFRDNKQQMQDYIEIYDRTENRLQYLNDYASKRYNEIQNDIFRNGDQNYFTILGRLNSYVEYTMSSVKDKYRPMKVKSQWDSRYIFFLFTFIALYGFIAFVLNTLAIRYLIPKRFRSEAFLRKRTCIIIATSAVTLAIILMVLRLTVSQNFLIMASKLLVQYMWMLSVVLISLLLRVDGEQIRSAMRIYAPLLFVGFMVIAFRIVLIPNYLVNLIFPPLLLLSAFWQWSAIRRHGKRIPQSDVNYSYITLAIFAVSVGCAWYGYTLMAVQILIWWTMQLTCILTITCLVGWMKTYSDRHNIYERPITETWAFRFVYRVLLPWMILASVWISIYWAADVFNLGELTQRIMTTDFIDQKYLKMSVFTLLVVVALYFLFGYINRVSLSILKLHLSKGDKKLAASRTVMGKNVIQVIVWGAWLLVSLAIFHVDNTWLVVVSGGLSTGIGFALKDIIENIYYGISLMAGRVKVGDWIEIDGTKGKVNSISYTSTLVESIDGTIIAFTNSQLFTKNYRNLTKNHGYVLSLIPFGVAYNSKMKEVMETVEKAVTDMKHPYVDKKKPVKVVFTEFGDNSINFKLLCWVDAVKQIYAVSDIMERIYDVLGEKGIEIPFPQRDIHIIADK
;
A
#
# COMPACT_ATOMS: atom_id res chain seq x y z
N LEU A 1 18.30 3.14 -4.82
CA LEU A 1 18.20 2.22 -5.99
C LEU A 1 17.19 2.73 -7.01
N GLN A 2 15.99 3.19 -6.63
CA GLN A 2 14.97 3.72 -7.55
C GLN A 2 15.43 4.98 -8.32
N ALA A 3 16.09 5.93 -7.67
CA ALA A 3 16.64 7.13 -8.33
C ALA A 3 17.76 6.81 -9.32
N LYS A 4 18.49 5.70 -9.10
CA LYS A 4 19.50 5.20 -10.03
C LYS A 4 18.89 4.48 -11.24
N GLN A 5 17.76 3.78 -11.02
CA GLN A 5 16.98 3.15 -12.10
C GLN A 5 16.27 4.19 -12.99
N GLU A 6 15.81 5.28 -12.43
CA GLU A 6 15.15 6.34 -13.19
C GLU A 6 16.17 7.17 -14.02
N LYS A 7 17.36 7.42 -13.48
CA LYS A 7 18.48 7.96 -14.25
C LYS A 7 18.94 7.02 -15.37
N MET A 8 18.96 5.71 -15.10
CA MET A 8 19.31 4.71 -16.10
C MET A 8 18.25 4.56 -17.20
N LYS A 9 16.96 4.69 -16.89
CA LYS A 9 15.88 4.73 -17.89
C LYS A 9 15.92 5.99 -18.75
N LYS A 10 16.19 7.15 -18.16
CA LYS A 10 16.37 8.41 -18.91
C LYS A 10 17.63 8.38 -19.78
N PHE A 11 18.69 7.74 -19.29
CA PHE A 11 19.92 7.52 -20.07
C PHE A 11 19.71 6.51 -21.20
N LEU A 12 18.95 5.43 -20.96
CA LEU A 12 18.57 4.46 -22.01
C LEU A 12 17.64 5.10 -23.06
N PHE A 13 16.73 5.97 -22.66
CA PHE A 13 15.85 6.71 -23.57
C PHE A 13 16.63 7.73 -24.43
N LEU A 14 17.65 8.38 -23.84
CA LEU A 14 18.57 9.25 -24.58
C LEU A 14 19.44 8.47 -25.58
N ILE A 15 19.85 7.25 -25.24
CA ILE A 15 20.61 6.35 -26.14
C ILE A 15 19.72 5.83 -27.27
N ILE A 16 18.44 5.53 -27.01
CA ILE A 16 17.48 5.14 -28.06
C ILE A 16 17.17 6.32 -29.00
N LEU A 17 17.08 7.54 -28.46
CA LEU A 17 16.89 8.75 -29.28
C LEU A 17 18.12 9.07 -30.14
N LEU A 18 19.33 8.84 -29.64
CA LEU A 18 20.59 8.97 -30.40
C LEU A 18 20.77 7.83 -31.41
N GLY A 19 20.33 6.60 -31.10
CA GLY A 19 20.35 5.46 -32.03
C GLY A 19 19.41 5.59 -33.22
N ALA A 20 18.28 6.31 -33.05
CA ALA A 20 17.35 6.59 -34.15
C ALA A 20 17.87 7.63 -35.15
N PHE A 21 18.91 8.40 -34.77
CA PHE A 21 19.54 9.41 -35.66
C PHE A 21 20.64 8.87 -36.56
N VAL A 22 21.08 7.61 -36.41
CA VAL A 22 22.23 7.05 -37.13
C VAL A 22 21.84 6.30 -38.42
N GLN A 23 20.55 6.21 -38.78
CA GLN A 23 20.11 5.56 -40.02
C GLN A 23 19.73 6.52 -41.17
N THR A 24 20.08 7.78 -41.11
CA THR A 24 19.98 8.64 -42.28
C THR A 24 21.38 8.89 -42.85
N HIS A 25 21.63 8.40 -44.05
CA HIS A 25 22.74 8.81 -44.89
C HIS A 25 22.57 10.29 -45.25
N ALA A 26 22.83 11.16 -44.30
CA ALA A 26 22.92 12.60 -44.53
C ALA A 26 24.32 12.89 -45.07
N VAL A 27 24.44 13.27 -46.33
CA VAL A 27 25.62 13.91 -46.91
C VAL A 27 25.80 15.23 -46.14
N LEU A 28 26.66 15.22 -45.13
CA LEU A 28 27.01 16.40 -44.32
C LEU A 28 27.74 17.40 -45.23
N LYS A 29 27.21 18.64 -45.28
CA LYS A 29 27.90 19.77 -45.95
C LYS A 29 29.22 20.06 -45.26
N GLU A 30 30.25 20.41 -46.02
CA GLU A 30 31.65 20.59 -45.54
C GLU A 30 31.81 21.50 -44.30
N GLN A 31 30.99 22.53 -44.12
CA GLN A 31 31.03 23.42 -42.95
C GLN A 31 30.54 22.77 -41.64
N ASP A 32 29.67 21.75 -41.70
CA ASP A 32 29.15 21.04 -40.53
C ASP A 32 30.11 19.96 -40.05
N LEU A 33 30.96 19.44 -40.95
CA LEU A 33 31.88 18.34 -40.65
C LEU A 33 32.98 18.74 -39.69
N GLU A 34 33.49 19.99 -39.79
CA GLU A 34 34.54 20.51 -38.90
C GLU A 34 34.04 20.71 -37.48
N LYS A 35 32.81 21.26 -37.33
CA LYS A 35 32.13 21.37 -36.03
C LYS A 35 31.88 20.00 -35.42
N THR A 36 31.42 19.05 -36.24
CA THR A 36 31.14 17.67 -35.80
C THR A 36 32.37 16.98 -35.28
N LEU A 37 33.51 17.11 -35.97
CA LEU A 37 34.79 16.55 -35.50
C LEU A 37 35.29 17.18 -34.21
N ASN A 38 35.10 18.48 -34.01
CA ASN A 38 35.49 19.14 -32.77
C ASN A 38 34.63 18.68 -31.59
N ILE A 39 33.29 18.57 -31.78
CA ILE A 39 32.37 18.02 -30.76
C ILE A 39 32.70 16.57 -30.46
N LEU A 40 32.93 15.72 -31.50
CA LEU A 40 33.30 14.33 -31.33
C LEU A 40 34.63 14.19 -30.58
N ARG A 41 35.60 15.09 -30.84
CA ARG A 41 36.87 15.10 -30.11
C ARG A 41 36.65 15.35 -28.62
N GLN A 42 35.82 16.32 -28.28
CA GLN A 42 35.51 16.62 -26.88
C GLN A 42 34.80 15.45 -26.20
N GLU A 43 33.77 14.89 -26.84
CA GLU A 43 33.05 13.72 -26.35
C GLU A 43 33.97 12.50 -26.15
N LEU A 44 34.86 12.21 -27.09
CA LEU A 44 35.80 11.11 -26.96
C LEU A 44 36.87 11.33 -25.88
N THR A 45 37.26 12.59 -25.65
CA THR A 45 38.19 12.94 -24.58
C THR A 45 37.58 12.74 -23.23
N ASP A 46 36.33 13.21 -23.05
CA ASP A 46 35.56 13.05 -21.82
C ASP A 46 35.26 11.55 -21.54
N THR A 47 34.89 10.83 -22.59
CA THR A 47 34.62 9.36 -22.50
C THR A 47 35.89 8.59 -22.13
N HIS A 48 37.06 8.94 -22.70
CA HIS A 48 38.34 8.31 -22.36
C HIS A 48 38.71 8.53 -20.89
N HIS A 49 38.53 9.75 -20.39
CA HIS A 49 38.78 10.06 -18.98
C HIS A 49 37.84 9.34 -18.03
N ASP A 50 36.54 9.30 -18.37
CA ASP A 50 35.53 8.54 -17.58
C ASP A 50 35.82 7.02 -17.63
N GLN A 51 36.32 6.49 -18.74
CA GLN A 51 36.72 5.08 -18.84
C GLN A 51 37.92 4.74 -17.97
N GLU A 52 38.96 5.59 -17.93
CA GLU A 52 40.09 5.36 -17.04
C GLU A 52 39.64 5.27 -15.59
N LYS A 53 38.84 6.22 -15.14
CA LYS A 53 38.27 6.23 -13.79
C LYS A 53 37.40 5.02 -13.51
N ASN A 54 36.51 4.64 -14.43
CA ASN A 54 35.65 3.47 -14.31
C ASN A 54 36.42 2.15 -14.37
N SER A 55 37.49 2.08 -15.11
CA SER A 55 38.37 0.90 -15.17
C SER A 55 39.04 0.63 -13.81
N GLU A 56 39.55 1.66 -13.13
CA GLU A 56 40.10 1.51 -11.77
C GLU A 56 39.03 1.02 -10.75
N LEU A 57 37.85 1.59 -10.80
CA LEU A 57 36.75 1.19 -9.94
C LEU A 57 36.31 -0.26 -10.22
N THR A 58 36.28 -0.65 -11.48
CA THR A 58 35.93 -2.02 -11.90
C THR A 58 37.01 -3.02 -11.46
N LYS A 59 38.29 -2.68 -11.61
CA LYS A 59 39.38 -3.51 -11.12
C LYS A 59 39.32 -3.75 -9.62
N LYS A 60 39.13 -2.69 -8.85
CA LYS A 60 38.96 -2.80 -7.37
C LYS A 60 37.73 -3.64 -6.96
N ARG A 61 36.65 -3.52 -7.71
CA ARG A 61 35.45 -4.34 -7.49
C ARG A 61 35.72 -5.82 -7.81
N ASN A 62 36.38 -6.09 -8.89
CA ASN A 62 36.77 -7.45 -9.31
C ASN A 62 37.70 -8.11 -8.27
N GLU A 63 38.68 -7.39 -7.76
CA GLU A 63 39.58 -7.89 -6.71
C GLU A 63 38.81 -8.24 -5.42
N ASN A 64 37.82 -7.42 -5.02
CA ASN A 64 37.01 -7.71 -3.87
C ASN A 64 36.14 -8.96 -4.09
N THR A 65 35.50 -9.08 -5.26
CA THR A 65 34.70 -10.26 -5.62
C THR A 65 35.55 -11.53 -5.70
N PHE A 66 36.77 -11.45 -6.21
CA PHE A 66 37.70 -12.57 -6.22
C PHE A 66 38.11 -13.00 -4.79
N ARG A 67 38.29 -12.05 -3.88
CA ARG A 67 38.57 -12.35 -2.46
C ARG A 67 37.36 -13.06 -1.82
N GLU A 68 36.15 -12.57 -2.05
CA GLU A 68 34.91 -13.23 -1.60
C GLU A 68 34.76 -14.64 -2.19
N LEU A 69 35.19 -14.86 -3.42
CA LEU A 69 35.20 -16.17 -4.06
C LEU A 69 36.11 -17.14 -3.31
N ILE A 70 37.35 -16.74 -2.96
CA ILE A 70 38.29 -17.59 -2.19
C ILE A 70 37.71 -17.96 -0.83
N GLU A 71 37.12 -16.98 -0.13
CA GLU A 71 36.46 -17.23 1.13
C GLU A 71 35.26 -18.18 0.98
N THR A 72 34.47 -18.01 -0.06
CA THR A 72 33.33 -18.89 -0.37
C THR A 72 33.77 -20.31 -0.67
N LEU A 73 34.86 -20.52 -1.43
CA LEU A 73 35.43 -21.82 -1.69
C LEU A 73 35.97 -22.50 -0.42
N GLN A 74 36.62 -21.75 0.46
CA GLN A 74 37.09 -22.27 1.74
C GLN A 74 35.91 -22.76 2.61
N ARG A 75 34.86 -21.94 2.72
CA ARG A 75 33.65 -22.30 3.44
C ARG A 75 32.93 -23.51 2.80
N SER A 76 32.86 -23.55 1.46
CA SER A 76 32.27 -24.68 0.73
C SER A 76 33.01 -25.99 0.99
N ASN A 77 34.35 -25.95 1.03
CA ASN A 77 35.15 -27.14 1.36
C ASN A 77 34.85 -27.65 2.80
N GLN A 78 34.68 -26.73 3.76
CA GLN A 78 34.31 -27.07 5.12
C GLN A 78 32.93 -27.72 5.19
N ASN A 79 31.98 -27.16 4.46
CA ASN A 79 30.62 -27.72 4.38
C ASN A 79 30.58 -29.08 3.68
N ALA A 80 31.36 -29.25 2.61
CA ALA A 80 31.49 -30.55 1.93
C ALA A 80 32.01 -31.64 2.86
N LEU A 81 33.10 -31.34 3.60
CA LEU A 81 33.63 -32.26 4.60
C LEU A 81 32.56 -32.63 5.66
N MET A 82 31.78 -31.65 6.10
CA MET A 82 30.74 -31.85 7.08
C MET A 82 29.59 -32.73 6.52
N LEU A 83 29.14 -32.47 5.29
CA LEU A 83 28.07 -33.23 4.64
C LEU A 83 28.47 -34.68 4.33
N TYR A 84 29.72 -34.92 3.89
CA TYR A 84 30.16 -36.26 3.50
C TYR A 84 30.71 -37.10 4.68
N SER A 85 31.14 -36.47 5.78
CA SER A 85 31.74 -37.19 6.91
C SER A 85 30.76 -37.54 8.04
N GLN A 86 29.57 -36.90 8.07
CA GLN A 86 28.64 -37.07 9.17
C GLN A 86 27.75 -38.29 8.98
N LYS A 87 27.56 -39.08 10.09
CA LYS A 87 26.64 -40.21 10.16
C LYS A 87 25.17 -39.71 10.20
N GLU A 88 24.23 -40.60 9.82
CA GLU A 88 22.80 -40.28 9.75
C GLU A 88 22.17 -39.75 11.07
N GLY A 89 22.69 -40.08 12.22
CA GLY A 89 22.21 -39.64 13.53
C GLY A 89 22.54 -38.20 13.94
N TYR A 90 23.17 -37.38 13.06
CA TYR A 90 23.57 -36.01 13.39
C TYR A 90 22.74 -34.97 12.61
N VAL A 91 21.44 -34.97 12.80
CA VAL A 91 20.48 -34.13 12.06
C VAL A 91 20.81 -32.64 12.14
N PHE A 92 21.24 -32.15 13.30
CA PHE A 92 21.57 -30.72 13.45
C PHE A 92 22.77 -30.27 12.61
N ASP A 93 23.83 -31.11 12.57
CA ASP A 93 25.03 -30.82 11.79
C ASP A 93 24.73 -30.84 10.31
N GLN A 94 24.02 -31.87 9.88
CA GLN A 94 23.64 -32.05 8.48
C GLN A 94 22.69 -30.96 8.01
N ALA A 95 21.64 -30.63 8.77
CA ALA A 95 20.72 -29.57 8.45
C ALA A 95 21.42 -28.19 8.33
N TYR A 96 22.40 -27.92 9.19
CA TYR A 96 23.20 -26.71 9.09
C TYR A 96 24.07 -26.68 7.84
N ALA A 97 24.79 -27.78 7.56
CA ALA A 97 25.68 -27.87 6.41
C ALA A 97 24.90 -27.81 5.07
N CYS A 98 23.71 -28.42 5.03
CA CYS A 98 22.82 -28.32 3.87
C CYS A 98 22.36 -26.89 3.63
N HIS A 99 21.90 -26.21 4.68
CA HIS A 99 21.47 -24.82 4.57
C HIS A 99 22.60 -23.90 4.13
N GLU A 100 23.78 -24.04 4.72
CA GLU A 100 24.93 -23.22 4.39
C GLU A 100 25.39 -23.45 2.93
N ALA A 101 25.34 -24.69 2.42
CA ALA A 101 25.65 -24.99 1.03
C ALA A 101 24.69 -24.27 0.07
N THR A 102 23.38 -24.28 0.38
CA THR A 102 22.37 -23.60 -0.42
C THR A 102 22.55 -22.07 -0.37
N GLU A 103 22.77 -21.51 0.81
CA GLU A 103 23.01 -20.07 0.97
C GLU A 103 24.26 -19.58 0.27
N GLN A 104 25.35 -20.36 0.32
CA GLN A 104 26.60 -20.02 -0.38
C GLN A 104 26.39 -20.05 -1.90
N PHE A 105 25.73 -21.07 -2.43
CA PHE A 105 25.42 -21.13 -3.85
C PHE A 105 24.59 -19.92 -4.30
N LYS A 106 23.53 -19.59 -3.57
CA LYS A 106 22.64 -18.48 -3.87
C LYS A 106 23.35 -17.13 -3.83
N LYS A 107 24.12 -16.88 -2.76
CA LYS A 107 24.91 -15.63 -2.63
C LYS A 107 25.96 -15.51 -3.73
N PHE A 108 26.66 -16.60 -4.03
CA PHE A 108 27.64 -16.62 -5.09
C PHE A 108 27.01 -16.31 -6.44
N LYS A 109 25.90 -16.97 -6.79
CA LYS A 109 25.16 -16.71 -8.02
C LYS A 109 24.67 -15.27 -8.14
N GLN A 110 24.16 -14.68 -7.04
CA GLN A 110 23.75 -13.26 -7.02
C GLN A 110 24.94 -12.30 -7.19
N ALA A 111 26.10 -12.63 -6.63
CA ALA A 111 27.31 -11.80 -6.74
C ALA A 111 27.92 -11.84 -8.14
N THR A 112 27.88 -13.01 -8.82
CA THR A 112 28.49 -13.23 -10.14
C THR A 112 27.57 -12.86 -11.30
N MET A 113 26.26 -12.83 -11.12
CA MET A 113 25.28 -12.53 -12.17
C MET A 113 25.55 -11.21 -12.93
N PRO A 114 25.94 -10.09 -12.29
CA PRO A 114 26.24 -8.84 -12.99
C PRO A 114 27.41 -8.93 -13.98
N PHE A 115 28.37 -9.82 -13.76
CA PHE A 115 29.57 -9.92 -14.62
C PHE A 115 29.25 -10.47 -16.01
N ARG A 116 28.30 -11.37 -16.14
CA ARG A 116 27.86 -11.92 -17.43
C ARG A 116 27.17 -10.84 -18.29
N ASN A 117 26.45 -9.93 -17.71
CA ASN A 117 25.76 -8.83 -18.42
C ASN A 117 26.76 -7.80 -18.97
N TYR A 118 27.95 -7.68 -18.35
CA TYR A 118 28.98 -6.77 -18.82
C TYR A 118 29.64 -7.23 -20.14
N ILE A 119 29.70 -8.53 -20.44
CA ILE A 119 30.27 -9.02 -21.71
C ILE A 119 29.44 -8.54 -22.89
N GLU A 120 28.11 -8.66 -22.82
CA GLU A 120 27.20 -8.19 -23.88
C GLU A 120 27.32 -6.67 -24.09
N TYR A 121 27.45 -5.93 -22.99
CA TYR A 121 27.73 -4.50 -23.06
C TYR A 121 29.05 -4.19 -23.74
N PHE A 122 30.13 -4.88 -23.38
CA PHE A 122 31.45 -4.68 -24.02
C PHE A 122 31.42 -5.03 -25.49
N ASP A 123 30.74 -6.09 -25.90
CA ASP A 123 30.60 -6.46 -27.32
C ASP A 123 29.87 -5.37 -28.10
N THR A 124 28.81 -4.80 -27.54
CA THR A 124 28.05 -3.72 -28.18
C THR A 124 28.91 -2.47 -28.34
N GLU A 125 29.68 -2.09 -27.31
CA GLU A 125 30.54 -0.90 -27.37
C GLU A 125 31.75 -1.13 -28.30
N ILE A 126 32.38 -2.30 -28.29
CA ILE A 126 33.48 -2.64 -29.22
C ILE A 126 32.98 -2.51 -30.66
N ALA A 127 31.82 -3.07 -31.00
CA ALA A 127 31.24 -2.97 -32.34
C ALA A 127 30.93 -1.50 -32.73
N ARG A 128 30.45 -0.70 -31.80
CA ARG A 128 30.21 0.74 -31.99
C ARG A 128 31.49 1.49 -32.31
N TYR A 129 32.56 1.28 -31.52
CA TYR A 129 33.82 1.95 -31.77
C TYR A 129 34.56 1.41 -33.01
N ASP A 130 34.42 0.13 -33.37
CA ASP A 130 34.91 -0.40 -34.64
C ASP A 130 34.22 0.27 -35.85
N SER A 131 32.90 0.48 -35.79
CA SER A 131 32.15 1.23 -36.80
C SER A 131 32.64 2.69 -36.91
N LEU A 132 32.84 3.36 -35.76
CA LEU A 132 33.33 4.74 -35.70
C LEU A 132 34.76 4.84 -36.29
N ILE A 133 35.66 3.93 -35.91
CA ILE A 133 37.05 3.85 -36.44
C ILE A 133 37.01 3.68 -37.95
N ASN A 134 36.17 2.79 -38.49
CA ASN A 134 36.03 2.59 -39.92
C ASN A 134 35.53 3.85 -40.63
N SER A 135 34.51 4.52 -40.05
CA SER A 135 33.98 5.77 -40.59
C SER A 135 35.04 6.88 -40.60
N LEU A 136 35.85 7.03 -39.55
CA LEU A 136 36.94 8.00 -39.46
C LEU A 136 38.09 7.65 -40.43
N LYS A 137 38.39 6.37 -40.66
CA LYS A 137 39.44 5.92 -41.63
C LYS A 137 39.04 6.16 -43.08
N THR A 138 37.79 5.90 -43.44
CA THR A 138 37.26 6.04 -44.82
C THR A 138 36.93 7.49 -45.18
N MET A 139 36.99 8.44 -44.23
CA MET A 139 36.72 9.85 -44.48
C MET A 139 37.71 10.48 -45.43
N GLN A 140 37.24 11.16 -46.47
CA GLN A 140 38.06 11.82 -47.49
C GLN A 140 38.83 13.02 -46.88
N THR A 141 40.16 12.87 -46.71
CA THR A 141 41.03 13.88 -46.07
C THR A 141 41.39 15.05 -46.99
N ARG A 142 41.26 14.92 -48.34
CA ARG A 142 41.62 15.98 -49.28
C ARG A 142 40.82 17.27 -49.19
N ARG A 143 39.67 17.23 -48.61
CA ARG A 143 38.73 18.40 -48.45
C ARG A 143 38.69 18.98 -47.04
N LEU A 144 39.48 18.45 -46.09
CA LEU A 144 39.50 18.92 -44.72
C LEU A 144 40.57 20.00 -44.53
N THR A 145 40.27 21.02 -43.70
CA THR A 145 41.27 21.97 -43.22
C THR A 145 42.34 21.28 -42.37
N GLU A 146 43.52 21.89 -42.19
CA GLU A 146 44.60 21.29 -41.38
C GLU A 146 44.13 21.02 -39.93
N ARG A 147 43.31 21.91 -39.38
CA ARG A 147 42.72 21.75 -38.05
C ARG A 147 41.79 20.54 -37.97
N ALA A 148 40.93 20.38 -38.94
CA ALA A 148 40.02 19.24 -39.01
C ALA A 148 40.73 17.91 -39.24
N LYS A 149 41.90 17.87 -39.95
CA LYS A 149 42.76 16.70 -40.06
C LYS A 149 43.34 16.30 -38.71
N ILE A 150 43.80 17.29 -37.91
CA ILE A 150 44.32 17.06 -36.56
C ILE A 150 43.20 16.48 -35.67
N ASP A 151 42.03 17.14 -35.65
CA ASP A 151 40.89 16.67 -34.84
C ASP A 151 40.45 15.25 -35.22
N ARG A 152 40.39 14.93 -36.53
CA ARG A 152 40.11 13.56 -37.01
C ARG A 152 41.15 12.54 -36.49
N ASN A 153 42.42 12.87 -36.54
CA ASN A 153 43.47 11.98 -36.10
C ASN A 153 43.45 11.76 -34.59
N VAL A 154 43.15 12.81 -33.83
CA VAL A 154 42.94 12.76 -32.38
C VAL A 154 41.71 11.89 -32.06
N CYS A 155 40.57 12.08 -32.76
CA CYS A 155 39.38 11.24 -32.63
C CYS A 155 39.70 9.77 -32.93
N LEU A 156 40.44 9.50 -33.98
CA LEU A 156 40.85 8.15 -34.34
C LEU A 156 41.69 7.51 -33.23
N THR A 157 42.65 8.23 -32.67
CA THR A 157 43.50 7.74 -31.58
C THR A 157 42.70 7.42 -30.35
N TYR A 158 41.81 8.33 -29.91
CA TYR A 158 40.94 8.12 -28.76
C TYR A 158 39.99 6.96 -29.02
N ALA A 159 39.33 6.88 -30.17
CA ALA A 159 38.43 5.79 -30.50
C ALA A 159 39.13 4.41 -30.48
N VAL A 160 40.37 4.32 -30.98
CA VAL A 160 41.19 3.10 -30.92
C VAL A 160 41.55 2.76 -29.47
N ASN A 161 41.96 3.75 -28.68
CA ASN A 161 42.30 3.55 -27.27
C ASN A 161 41.10 3.07 -26.47
N ILE A 162 39.96 3.75 -26.61
CA ILE A 162 38.70 3.38 -25.95
C ILE A 162 38.27 1.96 -26.30
N ARG A 163 38.29 1.62 -27.60
CA ARG A 163 38.00 0.27 -28.07
C ARG A 163 38.93 -0.78 -27.46
N ASN A 164 40.24 -0.50 -27.43
CA ASN A 164 41.23 -1.42 -26.85
C ASN A 164 40.98 -1.61 -25.35
N THR A 165 40.70 -0.54 -24.61
CA THR A 165 40.34 -0.63 -23.20
C THR A 165 39.09 -1.51 -22.98
N PHE A 166 38.09 -1.38 -23.85
CA PHE A 166 36.92 -2.28 -23.77
C PHE A 166 37.27 -3.74 -24.09
N ARG A 167 38.15 -3.97 -25.05
CA ARG A 167 38.64 -5.31 -25.43
C ARG A 167 39.42 -5.95 -24.28
N ASP A 168 40.34 -5.20 -23.67
CA ASP A 168 41.13 -5.66 -22.52
C ASP A 168 40.25 -5.96 -21.31
N ASN A 169 39.29 -5.06 -21.01
CA ASN A 169 38.33 -5.28 -19.96
C ASN A 169 37.43 -6.50 -20.21
N LYS A 170 37.02 -6.72 -21.48
CA LYS A 170 36.27 -7.92 -21.87
C LYS A 170 37.10 -9.20 -21.64
N GLN A 171 38.37 -9.22 -22.08
CA GLN A 171 39.24 -10.37 -21.88
C GLN A 171 39.40 -10.70 -20.40
N GLN A 172 39.72 -9.71 -19.57
CA GLN A 172 39.83 -9.90 -18.12
C GLN A 172 38.53 -10.43 -17.52
N MET A 173 37.38 -9.91 -18.00
CA MET A 173 36.07 -10.36 -17.50
C MET A 173 35.78 -11.81 -17.93
N GLN A 174 36.19 -12.23 -19.13
CA GLN A 174 36.04 -13.61 -19.58
C GLN A 174 36.89 -14.57 -18.74
N ASP A 175 38.10 -14.19 -18.38
CA ASP A 175 39.00 -14.99 -17.52
C ASP A 175 38.38 -15.16 -16.12
N TYR A 176 37.79 -14.10 -15.55
CA TYR A 176 37.08 -14.19 -14.28
C TYR A 176 35.81 -15.06 -14.37
N ILE A 177 35.02 -14.95 -15.43
CA ILE A 177 33.82 -15.75 -15.64
C ILE A 177 34.15 -17.24 -15.74
N GLU A 178 35.25 -17.63 -16.40
CA GLU A 178 35.64 -19.03 -16.46
C GLU A 178 35.91 -19.61 -15.05
N ILE A 179 36.56 -18.84 -14.18
CA ILE A 179 36.80 -19.24 -12.78
C ILE A 179 35.49 -19.29 -12.02
N TYR A 180 34.59 -18.32 -12.26
CA TYR A 180 33.27 -18.27 -11.62
C TYR A 180 32.39 -19.43 -12.04
N ASP A 181 32.38 -19.80 -13.32
CA ASP A 181 31.58 -20.93 -13.82
C ASP A 181 32.08 -22.27 -13.26
N ARG A 182 33.38 -22.48 -13.16
CA ARG A 182 33.94 -23.68 -12.49
C ARG A 182 33.52 -23.74 -11.01
N THR A 183 33.52 -22.59 -10.34
CA THR A 183 33.14 -22.48 -8.92
C THR A 183 31.64 -22.68 -8.75
N GLU A 184 30.82 -22.05 -9.61
CA GLU A 184 29.36 -22.20 -9.63
C GLU A 184 28.95 -23.66 -9.80
N ASN A 185 29.56 -24.37 -10.77
CA ASN A 185 29.28 -25.80 -11.00
C ASN A 185 29.61 -26.65 -9.77
N ARG A 186 30.71 -26.35 -9.08
CA ARG A 186 31.07 -27.06 -7.84
C ARG A 186 30.11 -26.80 -6.71
N LEU A 187 29.71 -25.52 -6.52
CA LEU A 187 28.73 -25.13 -5.52
C LEU A 187 27.34 -25.67 -5.85
N GLN A 188 26.96 -25.75 -7.12
CA GLN A 188 25.73 -26.34 -7.57
C GLN A 188 25.67 -27.83 -7.24
N TYR A 189 26.72 -28.59 -7.55
CA TYR A 189 26.78 -30.01 -7.21
C TYR A 189 26.62 -30.25 -5.71
N LEU A 190 27.29 -29.43 -4.88
CA LEU A 190 27.16 -29.52 -3.43
C LEU A 190 25.76 -29.13 -2.96
N ASN A 191 25.16 -28.11 -3.57
CA ASN A 191 23.78 -27.69 -3.29
C ASN A 191 22.75 -28.76 -3.65
N ASP A 192 22.90 -29.44 -4.78
CA ASP A 192 21.98 -30.47 -5.22
C ASP A 192 22.04 -31.69 -4.29
N TYR A 193 23.23 -32.10 -3.88
CA TYR A 193 23.44 -33.12 -2.86
C TYR A 193 22.82 -32.70 -1.52
N ALA A 194 23.11 -31.46 -1.08
CA ALA A 194 22.59 -30.90 0.15
C ALA A 194 21.03 -30.82 0.15
N SER A 195 20.44 -30.44 -0.98
CA SER A 195 18.98 -30.33 -1.11
C SER A 195 18.31 -31.70 -1.02
N LYS A 196 18.89 -32.72 -1.63
CA LYS A 196 18.41 -34.10 -1.52
C LYS A 196 18.46 -34.58 -0.06
N ARG A 197 19.63 -34.43 0.57
CA ARG A 197 19.83 -34.82 1.97
C ARG A 197 18.96 -34.05 2.93
N TYR A 198 18.71 -32.79 2.65
CA TYR A 198 17.82 -31.94 3.44
C TYR A 198 16.36 -32.43 3.42
N ASN A 199 15.85 -32.86 2.26
CA ASN A 199 14.52 -33.45 2.14
C ASN A 199 14.39 -34.76 2.95
N GLU A 200 15.45 -35.59 2.98
CA GLU A 200 15.50 -36.79 3.81
C GLU A 200 15.40 -36.45 5.31
N ILE A 201 16.20 -35.46 5.74
CA ILE A 201 16.18 -34.94 7.13
C ILE A 201 14.80 -34.42 7.52
N GLN A 202 14.12 -33.68 6.62
CA GLN A 202 12.78 -33.18 6.88
C GLN A 202 11.76 -34.32 7.08
N ASN A 203 11.85 -35.37 6.25
CA ASN A 203 10.99 -36.50 6.41
C ASN A 203 11.23 -37.22 7.77
N ASP A 204 12.48 -37.31 8.20
CA ASP A 204 12.83 -37.92 9.49
C ASP A 204 12.32 -37.07 10.67
N ILE A 205 12.34 -35.74 10.57
CA ILE A 205 11.82 -34.88 11.63
C ILE A 205 10.30 -34.94 11.75
N PHE A 206 9.58 -34.91 10.61
CA PHE A 206 8.13 -34.71 10.62
C PHE A 206 7.29 -35.99 10.36
N ARG A 207 7.82 -36.98 9.65
CA ARG A 207 7.09 -38.19 9.25
C ARG A 207 7.59 -39.46 9.93
N ASN A 208 8.89 -39.63 10.03
CA ASN A 208 9.50 -40.81 10.58
C ASN A 208 9.91 -40.55 12.03
N GLY A 209 9.03 -40.77 12.98
CA GLY A 209 9.38 -40.64 14.39
C GLY A 209 10.51 -41.61 14.77
N ASP A 210 11.30 -41.23 15.78
CA ASP A 210 12.26 -42.11 16.44
C ASP A 210 11.56 -43.17 17.33
N GLN A 211 12.33 -43.98 18.01
CA GLN A 211 11.80 -44.98 18.95
C GLN A 211 10.95 -44.30 20.05
N ASN A 212 9.80 -44.92 20.36
CA ASN A 212 8.94 -44.46 21.44
C ASN A 212 9.73 -44.45 22.78
N TYR A 213 9.57 -43.41 23.58
CA TYR A 213 10.31 -43.23 24.82
C TYR A 213 10.08 -44.37 25.82
N PHE A 214 8.89 -45.02 25.81
CA PHE A 214 8.64 -46.20 26.63
C PHE A 214 9.53 -47.39 26.24
N THR A 215 9.84 -47.54 24.97
CA THR A 215 10.76 -48.59 24.46
C THR A 215 12.20 -48.27 24.89
N ILE A 216 12.57 -46.97 24.86
CA ILE A 216 13.89 -46.50 25.34
C ILE A 216 14.04 -46.79 26.82
N LEU A 217 13.02 -46.52 27.64
CA LEU A 217 13.02 -46.83 29.08
C LEU A 217 13.14 -48.33 29.34
N GLY A 218 12.49 -49.21 28.57
CA GLY A 218 12.59 -50.65 28.68
C GLY A 218 13.99 -51.20 28.36
N ARG A 219 14.82 -50.46 27.64
CA ARG A 219 16.19 -50.85 27.24
C ARG A 219 17.20 -49.76 27.61
N LEU A 220 16.98 -49.07 28.74
CA LEU A 220 17.70 -47.89 29.11
C LEU A 220 19.23 -48.06 29.13
N ASN A 221 19.72 -49.16 29.76
CA ASN A 221 21.15 -49.41 29.86
C ASN A 221 21.85 -49.57 28.53
N SER A 222 21.27 -50.35 27.61
CA SER A 222 21.80 -50.55 26.26
C SER A 222 21.74 -49.24 25.44
N TYR A 223 20.66 -48.46 25.59
CA TYR A 223 20.49 -47.22 24.91
C TYR A 223 21.49 -46.14 25.41
N VAL A 224 21.73 -46.05 26.70
CA VAL A 224 22.72 -45.16 27.31
C VAL A 224 24.12 -45.52 26.84
N GLU A 225 24.46 -46.83 26.85
CA GLU A 225 25.78 -47.31 26.40
C GLU A 225 26.04 -46.96 24.94
N TYR A 226 25.03 -47.21 24.05
CA TYR A 226 25.09 -46.85 22.66
C TYR A 226 25.20 -45.32 22.46
N THR A 227 24.42 -44.53 23.21
CA THR A 227 24.48 -43.05 23.17
C THR A 227 25.83 -42.52 23.60
N MET A 228 26.38 -43.05 24.69
CA MET A 228 27.70 -42.68 25.18
C MET A 228 28.83 -43.01 24.22
N SER A 229 28.77 -44.18 23.57
CA SER A 229 29.71 -44.56 22.50
C SER A 229 29.63 -43.60 21.31
N SER A 230 28.42 -43.26 20.88
CA SER A 230 28.16 -42.30 19.79
C SER A 230 28.73 -40.90 20.13
N VAL A 231 28.48 -40.39 21.34
CA VAL A 231 29.05 -39.14 21.82
C VAL A 231 30.58 -39.16 21.87
N LYS A 232 31.15 -40.27 22.40
CA LYS A 232 32.60 -40.45 22.51
C LYS A 232 33.26 -40.53 21.11
N ASP A 233 32.65 -41.17 20.15
CA ASP A 233 33.14 -41.27 18.80
C ASP A 233 33.09 -39.89 18.07
N LYS A 234 32.07 -39.11 18.31
CA LYS A 234 31.93 -37.77 17.75
C LYS A 234 33.04 -36.81 18.20
N TYR A 235 33.40 -36.85 19.50
CA TYR A 235 34.37 -35.96 20.08
C TYR A 235 35.79 -36.55 20.19
N ARG A 236 36.03 -37.73 19.65
CA ARG A 236 37.39 -38.25 19.46
C ARG A 236 38.14 -37.37 18.46
N PRO A 237 39.34 -36.92 18.78
CA PRO A 237 40.11 -36.12 17.85
C PRO A 237 40.44 -36.96 16.62
N MET A 238 39.76 -36.65 15.51
CA MET A 238 40.12 -37.18 14.21
C MET A 238 41.53 -36.66 13.83
N LYS A 239 42.36 -37.50 13.21
CA LYS A 239 43.69 -37.12 12.69
C LYS A 239 43.66 -35.99 11.65
N VAL A 240 42.48 -35.63 11.16
CA VAL A 240 42.23 -34.47 10.28
C VAL A 240 41.72 -33.32 11.17
N LYS A 241 42.35 -32.13 11.02
CA LYS A 241 41.91 -30.89 11.70
C LYS A 241 40.46 -30.59 11.29
N SER A 242 39.47 -31.16 11.98
CA SER A 242 38.08 -30.81 11.80
C SER A 242 37.83 -29.52 12.58
N GLN A 243 37.04 -28.62 12.02
CA GLN A 243 36.63 -27.36 12.67
C GLN A 243 35.79 -27.58 13.93
N TRP A 244 35.41 -28.80 14.23
CA TRP A 244 34.48 -29.23 15.28
C TRP A 244 35.24 -29.91 16.46
N ASP A 245 36.43 -29.45 16.77
CA ASP A 245 37.17 -29.92 17.92
C ASP A 245 36.48 -29.47 19.24
N SER A 246 36.36 -30.36 20.22
CA SER A 246 35.81 -30.06 21.55
C SER A 246 36.48 -28.84 22.23
N ARG A 247 37.70 -28.53 21.88
CA ARG A 247 38.42 -27.34 22.34
C ARG A 247 37.74 -26.04 21.88
N TYR A 248 37.22 -25.96 20.65
CA TYR A 248 36.51 -24.76 20.17
C TYR A 248 35.17 -24.56 20.90
N ILE A 249 34.48 -25.67 21.21
CA ILE A 249 33.23 -25.63 21.97
C ILE A 249 33.51 -25.12 23.41
N PHE A 250 34.53 -25.67 24.07
CA PHE A 250 34.92 -25.21 25.40
C PHE A 250 35.36 -23.75 25.40
N PHE A 251 36.19 -23.38 24.43
CA PHE A 251 36.63 -21.98 24.25
C PHE A 251 35.44 -21.04 24.03
N LEU A 252 34.49 -21.43 23.19
CA LEU A 252 33.27 -20.64 22.91
C LEU A 252 32.46 -20.41 24.19
N PHE A 253 32.19 -21.46 24.97
CA PHE A 253 31.45 -21.33 26.24
C PHE A 253 32.19 -20.47 27.27
N THR A 254 33.50 -20.64 27.39
CA THR A 254 34.32 -19.82 28.29
C THR A 254 34.29 -18.36 27.85
N PHE A 255 34.39 -18.11 26.56
CA PHE A 255 34.35 -16.76 25.99
C PHE A 255 32.99 -16.08 26.22
N ILE A 256 31.88 -16.81 25.94
CA ILE A 256 30.53 -16.32 26.19
C ILE A 256 30.29 -16.03 27.65
N ALA A 257 30.73 -16.91 28.54
CA ALA A 257 30.63 -16.71 29.99
C ALA A 257 31.42 -15.46 30.44
N LEU A 258 32.63 -15.29 29.92
CA LEU A 258 33.48 -14.12 30.21
C LEU A 258 32.83 -12.83 29.74
N TYR A 259 32.39 -12.76 28.46
CA TYR A 259 31.70 -11.57 27.92
C TYR A 259 30.35 -11.32 28.57
N GLY A 260 29.60 -12.36 28.93
CA GLY A 260 28.37 -12.26 29.69
C GLY A 260 28.64 -11.68 31.09
N PHE A 261 29.69 -12.12 31.75
CA PHE A 261 30.11 -11.59 33.05
C PHE A 261 30.53 -10.12 32.91
N ILE A 262 31.37 -9.79 31.94
CA ILE A 262 31.79 -8.40 31.66
C ILE A 262 30.56 -7.52 31.39
N ALA A 263 29.64 -7.94 30.53
CA ALA A 263 28.40 -7.22 30.26
C ALA A 263 27.56 -7.00 31.52
N PHE A 264 27.45 -8.02 32.39
CA PHE A 264 26.72 -7.93 33.64
C PHE A 264 27.38 -6.94 34.62
N VAL A 265 28.71 -7.00 34.79
CA VAL A 265 29.46 -6.08 35.64
C VAL A 265 29.35 -4.65 35.15
N LEU A 266 29.58 -4.41 33.84
CA LEU A 266 29.48 -3.07 33.22
C LEU A 266 28.09 -2.47 33.40
N ASN A 267 27.04 -3.25 33.13
CA ASN A 267 25.65 -2.77 33.29
C ASN A 267 25.29 -2.53 34.76
N THR A 268 25.80 -3.36 35.68
CA THR A 268 25.60 -3.15 37.11
C THR A 268 26.28 -1.86 37.59
N LEU A 269 27.51 -1.61 37.14
CA LEU A 269 28.24 -0.38 37.44
C LEU A 269 27.56 0.84 36.79
N ALA A 270 27.16 0.74 35.52
CA ALA A 270 26.46 1.80 34.81
C ALA A 270 25.14 2.19 35.51
N ILE A 271 24.33 1.21 35.91
CA ILE A 271 23.08 1.44 36.65
C ILE A 271 23.35 2.00 38.05
N ARG A 272 24.47 1.62 38.67
CA ARG A 272 24.84 2.10 39.99
C ARG A 272 25.44 3.51 40.00
N TYR A 273 26.23 3.89 38.98
CA TYR A 273 27.00 5.14 39.00
C TYR A 273 26.46 6.17 37.99
N LEU A 274 26.03 5.77 36.77
CA LEU A 274 25.60 6.68 35.73
C LEU A 274 24.15 7.18 35.89
N ILE A 275 23.26 6.39 36.57
CA ILE A 275 21.88 6.86 36.76
C ILE A 275 21.85 7.85 37.92
N PRO A 276 21.44 9.12 37.69
CA PRO A 276 21.34 10.13 38.74
C PRO A 276 20.40 9.71 39.86
N LYS A 277 20.73 10.10 41.11
CA LYS A 277 19.91 9.77 42.30
C LYS A 277 18.43 10.20 42.16
N ARG A 278 18.17 11.24 41.34
CA ARG A 278 16.82 11.76 41.07
C ARG A 278 15.90 10.74 40.38
N PHE A 279 16.45 9.79 39.63
CA PHE A 279 15.68 8.74 38.92
C PHE A 279 15.58 7.43 39.69
N ARG A 280 16.20 7.31 40.85
CA ARG A 280 16.19 6.11 41.69
C ARG A 280 14.97 6.08 42.63
N SER A 281 13.75 6.05 42.04
CA SER A 281 12.52 5.85 42.79
C SER A 281 12.49 4.45 43.45
N GLU A 282 11.63 4.24 44.46
CA GLU A 282 11.42 2.89 45.03
C GLU A 282 10.98 1.88 43.97
N ALA A 283 10.14 2.30 43.03
CA ALA A 283 9.70 1.47 41.87
C ALA A 283 10.90 1.01 41.02
N PHE A 284 11.89 1.89 40.80
CA PHE A 284 13.13 1.56 40.11
C PHE A 284 13.96 0.54 40.89
N LEU A 285 14.10 0.71 42.18
CA LEU A 285 14.88 -0.21 43.04
C LEU A 285 14.26 -1.63 43.03
N ARG A 286 12.93 -1.75 43.07
CA ARG A 286 12.25 -3.04 43.00
C ARG A 286 12.42 -3.73 41.65
N LYS A 287 12.53 -2.96 40.55
CA LYS A 287 12.75 -3.46 39.17
C LYS A 287 14.23 -3.66 38.80
N ARG A 288 15.19 -3.21 39.64
CA ARG A 288 16.61 -3.13 39.35
C ARG A 288 17.23 -4.42 38.82
N THR A 289 16.94 -5.56 39.43
CA THR A 289 17.49 -6.85 39.01
C THR A 289 17.05 -7.21 37.56
N CYS A 290 15.77 -7.01 37.24
CA CYS A 290 15.25 -7.27 35.90
C CYS A 290 15.89 -6.31 34.88
N ILE A 291 16.08 -5.03 35.22
CA ILE A 291 16.76 -4.05 34.37
C ILE A 291 18.21 -4.48 34.09
N ILE A 292 18.97 -4.90 35.11
CA ILE A 292 20.34 -5.36 34.92
C ILE A 292 20.40 -6.57 33.97
N ILE A 293 19.52 -7.56 34.17
CA ILE A 293 19.50 -8.75 33.32
C ILE A 293 19.11 -8.39 31.89
N ALA A 294 18.08 -7.56 31.69
CA ALA A 294 17.64 -7.13 30.39
C ALA A 294 18.71 -6.34 29.62
N THR A 295 19.32 -5.35 30.27
CA THR A 295 20.41 -4.56 29.65
C THR A 295 21.66 -5.40 29.38
N SER A 296 21.99 -6.35 30.26
CA SER A 296 23.10 -7.28 30.04
C SER A 296 22.86 -8.23 28.88
N ALA A 297 21.62 -8.69 28.71
CA ALA A 297 21.24 -9.51 27.55
C ALA A 297 21.35 -8.72 26.23
N VAL A 298 20.91 -7.46 26.21
CA VAL A 298 21.03 -6.57 25.04
C VAL A 298 22.52 -6.31 24.71
N THR A 299 23.32 -5.95 25.69
CA THR A 299 24.75 -5.70 25.47
C THR A 299 25.47 -6.94 24.98
N LEU A 300 25.19 -8.11 25.55
CA LEU A 300 25.77 -9.36 25.08
C LEU A 300 25.33 -9.67 23.64
N ALA A 301 24.05 -9.45 23.28
CA ALA A 301 23.57 -9.62 21.91
C ALA A 301 24.33 -8.72 20.91
N ILE A 302 24.58 -7.45 21.29
CA ILE A 302 25.34 -6.51 20.46
C ILE A 302 26.80 -6.97 20.31
N ILE A 303 27.44 -7.38 21.39
CA ILE A 303 28.84 -7.88 21.37
C ILE A 303 28.95 -9.10 20.45
N LEU A 304 28.02 -10.06 20.55
CA LEU A 304 28.01 -11.24 19.70
C LEU A 304 27.73 -10.90 18.24
N MET A 305 26.91 -9.88 17.98
CA MET A 305 26.64 -9.40 16.62
C MET A 305 27.88 -8.77 15.98
N VAL A 306 28.62 -7.97 16.72
CA VAL A 306 29.90 -7.39 16.27
C VAL A 306 30.94 -8.50 16.04
N LEU A 307 31.06 -9.44 16.99
CA LEU A 307 31.98 -10.57 16.87
C LEU A 307 31.71 -11.39 15.60
N ARG A 308 30.45 -11.58 15.23
CA ARG A 308 30.04 -12.28 14.02
C ARG A 308 30.59 -11.63 12.75
N LEU A 309 30.78 -10.31 12.70
CA LEU A 309 31.32 -9.61 11.56
C LEU A 309 32.83 -9.81 11.38
N THR A 310 33.54 -10.22 12.43
CA THR A 310 35.00 -10.37 12.44
C THR A 310 35.45 -11.82 12.28
N VAL A 311 34.53 -12.79 12.40
CA VAL A 311 34.87 -14.22 12.40
C VAL A 311 34.46 -14.88 11.10
N SER A 312 35.39 -15.67 10.50
CA SER A 312 35.17 -16.42 9.26
C SER A 312 34.81 -17.90 9.45
N GLN A 313 34.83 -18.42 10.69
CA GLN A 313 34.54 -19.83 10.98
C GLN A 313 33.04 -20.11 11.05
N ASN A 314 32.55 -21.06 10.25
CA ASN A 314 31.13 -21.42 10.18
C ASN A 314 30.49 -21.78 11.53
N PHE A 315 31.23 -22.56 12.36
CA PHE A 315 30.74 -22.91 13.70
C PHE A 315 30.47 -21.70 14.59
N LEU A 316 31.42 -20.76 14.66
CA LEU A 316 31.26 -19.55 15.49
C LEU A 316 30.17 -18.64 14.95
N ILE A 317 30.00 -18.57 13.62
CA ILE A 317 28.92 -17.81 12.98
C ILE A 317 27.55 -18.39 13.38
N MET A 318 27.38 -19.71 13.30
CA MET A 318 26.14 -20.39 13.70
C MET A 318 25.85 -20.19 15.20
N ALA A 319 26.83 -20.49 16.05
CA ALA A 319 26.66 -20.39 17.50
C ALA A 319 26.31 -18.96 17.92
N SER A 320 27.00 -17.96 17.35
CA SER A 320 26.68 -16.55 17.62
C SER A 320 25.30 -16.16 17.11
N LYS A 321 24.86 -16.62 15.92
CA LYS A 321 23.50 -16.38 15.39
C LYS A 321 22.43 -16.87 16.39
N LEU A 322 22.53 -18.11 16.83
CA LEU A 322 21.57 -18.73 17.75
C LEU A 322 21.54 -18.03 19.11
N LEU A 323 22.73 -17.68 19.66
CA LEU A 323 22.81 -16.97 20.92
C LEU A 323 22.24 -15.55 20.84
N VAL A 324 22.52 -14.83 19.76
CA VAL A 324 21.95 -13.50 19.53
C VAL A 324 20.42 -13.59 19.46
N GLN A 325 19.85 -14.55 18.74
CA GLN A 325 18.40 -14.76 18.70
C GLN A 325 17.82 -15.01 20.09
N TYR A 326 18.46 -15.86 20.90
CA TYR A 326 18.03 -16.12 22.26
C TYR A 326 18.14 -14.89 23.16
N MET A 327 19.24 -14.13 23.09
CA MET A 327 19.42 -12.92 23.89
C MET A 327 18.42 -11.84 23.54
N TRP A 328 18.07 -11.67 22.26
CA TRP A 328 17.00 -10.77 21.83
C TRP A 328 15.64 -11.20 22.37
N MET A 329 15.30 -12.49 22.26
CA MET A 329 14.08 -13.04 22.82
C MET A 329 13.98 -12.80 24.34
N LEU A 330 15.04 -13.13 25.08
CA LEU A 330 15.12 -12.89 26.54
C LEU A 330 14.95 -11.40 26.87
N SER A 331 15.61 -10.53 26.11
CA SER A 331 15.53 -9.08 26.29
C SER A 331 14.09 -8.58 26.05
N VAL A 332 13.41 -9.02 24.99
CA VAL A 332 12.03 -8.63 24.70
C VAL A 332 11.08 -9.06 25.80
N VAL A 333 11.21 -10.30 26.30
CA VAL A 333 10.38 -10.78 27.42
C VAL A 333 10.61 -9.93 28.66
N LEU A 334 11.86 -9.68 29.04
CA LEU A 334 12.19 -8.90 30.24
C LEU A 334 11.78 -7.43 30.12
N ILE A 335 12.00 -6.79 28.96
CA ILE A 335 11.59 -5.40 28.72
C ILE A 335 10.06 -5.30 28.75
N SER A 336 9.36 -6.26 28.14
CA SER A 336 7.90 -6.33 28.18
C SER A 336 7.39 -6.41 29.63
N LEU A 337 8.01 -7.23 30.47
CA LEU A 337 7.66 -7.31 31.89
C LEU A 337 7.95 -5.99 32.62
N LEU A 338 9.09 -5.35 32.36
CA LEU A 338 9.44 -4.06 32.96
C LEU A 338 8.44 -2.96 32.66
N LEU A 339 7.87 -2.97 31.47
CA LEU A 339 6.92 -1.94 31.02
C LEU A 339 5.49 -2.18 31.51
N ARG A 340 5.07 -3.45 31.65
CA ARG A 340 3.66 -3.81 31.93
C ARG A 340 3.41 -4.16 33.39
N VAL A 341 4.41 -4.64 34.10
CA VAL A 341 4.25 -5.22 35.43
C VAL A 341 4.81 -4.30 36.51
N ASP A 342 4.11 -4.18 37.63
CA ASP A 342 4.55 -3.39 38.78
C ASP A 342 5.76 -4.02 39.47
N GLY A 343 6.52 -3.22 40.18
CA GLY A 343 7.76 -3.67 40.83
C GLY A 343 7.59 -4.80 41.84
N GLU A 344 6.44 -4.89 42.51
CA GLU A 344 6.11 -5.99 43.44
C GLU A 344 5.83 -7.31 42.74
N GLN A 345 5.23 -7.22 41.57
CA GLN A 345 4.80 -8.37 40.79
C GLN A 345 5.91 -8.94 39.90
N ILE A 346 6.94 -8.15 39.58
CA ILE A 346 7.96 -8.49 38.58
C ILE A 346 8.72 -9.78 38.89
N ARG A 347 9.03 -10.05 40.13
CA ARG A 347 9.69 -11.30 40.54
C ARG A 347 8.81 -12.51 40.29
N SER A 348 7.50 -12.39 40.55
CA SER A 348 6.53 -13.46 40.29
C SER A 348 6.34 -13.70 38.78
N ALA A 349 6.29 -12.63 38.01
CA ALA A 349 6.19 -12.68 36.55
C ALA A 349 7.46 -13.33 35.93
N MET A 350 8.65 -12.97 36.36
CA MET A 350 9.88 -13.62 35.89
C MET A 350 9.89 -15.14 36.19
N ARG A 351 9.40 -15.56 37.36
CA ARG A 351 9.34 -16.99 37.73
C ARG A 351 8.35 -17.79 36.90
N ILE A 352 7.29 -17.16 36.41
CA ILE A 352 6.29 -17.82 35.55
C ILE A 352 6.83 -18.07 34.16
N TYR A 353 7.65 -17.18 33.61
CA TYR A 353 8.28 -17.40 32.30
C TYR A 353 9.58 -18.20 32.38
N ALA A 354 10.14 -18.41 33.58
CA ALA A 354 11.40 -19.10 33.74
C ALA A 354 11.45 -20.52 33.16
N PRO A 355 10.42 -21.41 33.29
CA PRO A 355 10.46 -22.75 32.71
C PRO A 355 10.58 -22.71 31.18
N LEU A 356 9.84 -21.84 30.51
CA LEU A 356 9.89 -21.71 29.04
C LEU A 356 11.24 -21.18 28.57
N LEU A 357 11.76 -20.15 29.26
CA LEU A 357 13.07 -19.58 28.95
C LEU A 357 14.19 -20.61 29.19
N PHE A 358 14.09 -21.41 30.24
CA PHE A 358 15.07 -22.47 30.52
C PHE A 358 15.07 -23.54 29.41
N VAL A 359 13.92 -24.02 29.00
CA VAL A 359 13.84 -24.99 27.90
C VAL A 359 14.36 -24.39 26.59
N GLY A 360 14.03 -23.13 26.29
CA GLY A 360 14.58 -22.41 25.14
C GLY A 360 16.10 -22.33 25.16
N PHE A 361 16.69 -22.04 26.33
CA PHE A 361 18.14 -22.07 26.53
C PHE A 361 18.72 -23.47 26.27
N MET A 362 18.12 -24.52 26.83
CA MET A 362 18.59 -25.90 26.67
C MET A 362 18.54 -26.33 25.19
N VAL A 363 17.50 -25.97 24.46
CA VAL A 363 17.39 -26.26 23.02
C VAL A 363 18.55 -25.61 22.26
N ILE A 364 18.84 -24.34 22.53
CA ILE A 364 19.91 -23.63 21.87
C ILE A 364 21.29 -24.17 22.27
N ALA A 365 21.49 -24.48 23.55
CA ALA A 365 22.71 -25.08 24.02
C ALA A 365 22.99 -26.44 23.37
N PHE A 366 21.97 -27.28 23.25
CA PHE A 366 22.08 -28.58 22.59
C PHE A 366 22.38 -28.45 21.10
N ARG A 367 21.79 -27.44 20.46
CA ARG A 367 22.07 -27.17 19.06
C ARG A 367 23.47 -26.63 18.83
N ILE A 368 23.99 -25.76 19.70
CA ILE A 368 25.37 -25.25 19.60
C ILE A 368 26.38 -26.39 19.80
N VAL A 369 26.16 -27.25 20.80
CA VAL A 369 27.04 -28.40 21.08
C VAL A 369 26.89 -29.50 20.02
N LEU A 370 25.86 -29.40 19.16
CA LEU A 370 25.59 -30.36 18.09
C LEU A 370 25.44 -31.81 18.63
N ILE A 371 24.59 -31.93 19.64
CA ILE A 371 24.35 -33.21 20.33
C ILE A 371 23.68 -34.20 19.37
N PRO A 372 24.13 -35.50 19.37
CA PRO A 372 23.48 -36.54 18.57
C PRO A 372 21.99 -36.71 18.93
N ASN A 373 21.15 -37.07 17.97
CA ASN A 373 19.72 -37.26 18.18
C ASN A 373 19.42 -38.27 19.28
N TYR A 374 20.19 -39.33 19.39
CA TYR A 374 20.06 -40.35 20.46
C TYR A 374 20.13 -39.75 21.86
N LEU A 375 21.02 -38.78 22.07
CA LEU A 375 21.14 -38.07 23.35
C LEU A 375 19.98 -37.07 23.56
N VAL A 376 19.52 -36.42 22.49
CA VAL A 376 18.35 -35.56 22.53
C VAL A 376 17.11 -36.38 22.92
N ASN A 377 16.90 -37.51 22.29
CA ASN A 377 15.77 -38.43 22.58
C ASN A 377 15.82 -39.04 23.98
N LEU A 378 16.99 -39.17 24.57
CA LEU A 378 17.15 -39.64 25.93
C LEU A 378 16.85 -38.52 26.97
N ILE A 379 17.34 -37.29 26.75
CA ILE A 379 17.30 -36.23 27.77
C ILE A 379 16.03 -35.36 27.65
N PHE A 380 15.55 -35.07 26.41
CA PHE A 380 14.46 -34.12 26.23
C PHE A 380 13.10 -34.59 26.78
N PRO A 381 12.62 -35.80 26.57
CA PRO A 381 11.29 -36.21 27.05
C PRO A 381 11.11 -36.03 28.56
N PRO A 382 12.05 -36.49 29.43
CA PRO A 382 11.95 -36.24 30.86
C PRO A 382 12.16 -34.74 31.24
N LEU A 383 13.02 -34.01 30.51
CA LEU A 383 13.24 -32.60 30.74
C LEU A 383 11.94 -31.81 30.48
N LEU A 384 11.22 -32.14 29.40
CA LEU A 384 9.95 -31.49 29.05
C LEU A 384 8.88 -31.80 30.10
N LEU A 385 8.79 -33.01 30.57
CA LEU A 385 7.86 -33.40 31.62
C LEU A 385 8.13 -32.63 32.92
N LEU A 386 9.39 -32.56 33.34
CA LEU A 386 9.79 -31.76 34.51
C LEU A 386 9.49 -30.28 34.33
N SER A 387 9.72 -29.76 33.14
CA SER A 387 9.42 -28.36 32.81
C SER A 387 7.94 -28.05 32.81
N ALA A 388 7.11 -28.99 32.33
CA ALA A 388 5.65 -28.87 32.38
C ALA A 388 5.15 -28.85 33.83
N PHE A 389 5.69 -29.70 34.68
CA PHE A 389 5.38 -29.73 36.11
C PHE A 389 5.87 -28.46 36.82
N TRP A 390 7.07 -27.96 36.46
CA TRP A 390 7.57 -26.69 36.95
C TRP A 390 6.66 -25.52 36.53
N GLN A 391 6.21 -25.48 35.28
CA GLN A 391 5.28 -24.47 34.80
C GLN A 391 3.96 -24.49 35.57
N TRP A 392 3.39 -25.68 35.77
CA TRP A 392 2.17 -25.84 36.56
C TRP A 392 2.34 -25.38 38.02
N SER A 393 3.48 -25.74 38.69
CA SER A 393 3.82 -25.28 40.04
C SER A 393 4.00 -23.75 40.07
N ALA A 394 4.65 -23.16 39.07
CA ALA A 394 4.85 -21.73 38.97
C ALA A 394 3.51 -20.96 38.84
N ILE A 395 2.59 -21.47 38.02
CA ILE A 395 1.24 -20.87 37.89
C ILE A 395 0.50 -20.93 39.23
N ARG A 396 0.49 -22.07 39.92
CA ARG A 396 -0.19 -22.22 41.21
C ARG A 396 0.37 -21.27 42.29
N ARG A 397 1.71 -21.11 42.35
CA ARG A 397 2.38 -20.29 43.39
C ARG A 397 2.30 -18.79 43.10
N HIS A 398 2.38 -18.40 41.83
CA HIS A 398 2.58 -17.01 41.44
C HIS A 398 1.41 -16.40 40.63
N GLY A 399 0.49 -17.19 40.14
CA GLY A 399 -0.59 -16.74 39.24
C GLY A 399 -1.49 -15.66 39.85
N LYS A 400 -1.76 -15.73 41.18
CA LYS A 400 -2.59 -14.72 41.86
C LYS A 400 -1.95 -13.33 41.98
N ARG A 401 -0.63 -13.22 41.69
CA ARG A 401 0.16 -11.99 41.92
C ARG A 401 0.56 -11.29 40.63
N ILE A 402 0.03 -11.68 39.51
CA ILE A 402 0.38 -11.14 38.17
C ILE A 402 -0.86 -10.76 37.39
N PRO A 403 -0.72 -9.91 36.35
CA PRO A 403 -1.84 -9.57 35.48
C PRO A 403 -2.50 -10.81 34.84
N GLN A 404 -3.83 -10.78 34.70
CA GLN A 404 -4.61 -11.89 34.16
C GLN A 404 -4.19 -12.31 32.75
N SER A 405 -3.71 -11.37 31.93
CA SER A 405 -3.17 -11.67 30.60
C SER A 405 -1.97 -12.61 30.66
N ASP A 406 -1.04 -12.37 31.59
CA ASP A 406 0.16 -13.20 31.77
C ASP A 406 -0.17 -14.59 32.34
N VAL A 407 -1.22 -14.66 33.17
CA VAL A 407 -1.76 -15.96 33.66
C VAL A 407 -2.32 -16.77 32.48
N ASN A 408 -3.10 -16.14 31.61
CA ASN A 408 -3.66 -16.81 30.43
C ASN A 408 -2.56 -17.33 29.48
N TYR A 409 -1.53 -16.50 29.21
CA TYR A 409 -0.38 -16.93 28.40
C TYR A 409 0.36 -18.10 29.05
N SER A 410 0.44 -18.14 30.36
CA SER A 410 1.08 -19.23 31.12
C SER A 410 0.28 -20.54 31.05
N TYR A 411 -1.06 -20.48 31.04
CA TYR A 411 -1.90 -21.66 30.80
C TYR A 411 -1.75 -22.20 29.37
N ILE A 412 -1.69 -21.29 28.36
CA ILE A 412 -1.41 -21.71 26.99
C ILE A 412 -0.01 -22.36 26.91
N THR A 413 0.99 -21.79 27.58
CA THR A 413 2.33 -22.38 27.69
C THR A 413 2.29 -23.78 28.28
N LEU A 414 1.49 -23.98 29.33
CA LEU A 414 1.32 -25.31 29.95
C LEU A 414 0.66 -26.30 28.98
N ALA A 415 -0.35 -25.89 28.23
CA ALA A 415 -0.98 -26.72 27.20
C ALA A 415 0.02 -27.12 26.10
N ILE A 416 0.85 -26.16 25.66
CA ILE A 416 1.91 -26.43 24.67
C ILE A 416 2.95 -27.39 25.23
N PHE A 417 3.34 -27.25 26.50
CA PHE A 417 4.21 -28.23 27.17
C PHE A 417 3.57 -29.63 27.17
N ALA A 418 2.29 -29.74 27.48
CA ALA A 418 1.58 -31.02 27.48
C ALA A 418 1.60 -31.70 26.10
N VAL A 419 1.30 -30.93 25.04
CA VAL A 419 1.37 -31.42 23.65
C VAL A 419 2.81 -31.85 23.30
N SER A 420 3.81 -31.01 23.66
CA SER A 420 5.21 -31.33 23.39
C SER A 420 5.71 -32.56 24.13
N VAL A 421 5.27 -32.77 25.37
CA VAL A 421 5.55 -33.99 26.13
C VAL A 421 4.94 -35.20 25.40
N GLY A 422 3.66 -35.14 24.99
CA GLY A 422 3.03 -36.18 24.20
C GLY A 422 3.82 -36.57 22.95
N CYS A 423 4.13 -35.56 22.11
CA CYS A 423 4.94 -35.77 20.91
C CYS A 423 6.31 -36.40 21.21
N ALA A 424 7.04 -35.92 22.23
CA ALA A 424 8.35 -36.42 22.57
C ALA A 424 8.32 -37.87 23.09
N TRP A 425 7.29 -38.24 23.85
CA TRP A 425 7.12 -39.59 24.38
C TRP A 425 6.72 -40.61 23.30
N TYR A 426 6.02 -40.14 22.25
CA TYR A 426 5.72 -40.97 21.07
C TYR A 426 6.90 -41.12 20.10
N GLY A 427 8.04 -40.48 20.33
CA GLY A 427 9.24 -40.56 19.49
C GLY A 427 9.47 -39.35 18.57
N TYR A 428 8.56 -38.35 18.58
CA TYR A 428 8.70 -37.12 17.77
C TYR A 428 9.36 -36.01 18.58
N THR A 429 10.54 -36.27 19.13
CA THR A 429 11.24 -35.32 20.02
C THR A 429 11.60 -34.02 19.33
N LEU A 430 12.08 -34.07 18.08
CA LEU A 430 12.44 -32.87 17.31
C LEU A 430 11.21 -32.01 16.98
N MET A 431 10.08 -32.63 16.66
CA MET A 431 8.81 -31.93 16.48
C MET A 431 8.32 -31.26 17.77
N ALA A 432 8.44 -31.94 18.91
CA ALA A 432 8.11 -31.38 20.23
C ALA A 432 8.93 -30.12 20.53
N VAL A 433 10.24 -30.15 20.24
CA VAL A 433 11.14 -29.01 20.36
C VAL A 433 10.70 -27.88 19.42
N GLN A 434 10.34 -28.19 18.18
CA GLN A 434 9.90 -27.19 17.19
C GLN A 434 8.61 -26.47 17.63
N ILE A 435 7.64 -27.18 18.19
CA ILE A 435 6.40 -26.61 18.74
C ILE A 435 6.71 -25.61 19.86
N LEU A 436 7.65 -25.96 20.76
CA LEU A 436 8.06 -25.08 21.85
C LEU A 436 8.80 -23.82 21.36
N ILE A 437 9.68 -23.99 20.38
CA ILE A 437 10.38 -22.83 19.77
C ILE A 437 9.36 -21.91 19.13
N TRP A 438 8.42 -22.45 18.33
CA TRP A 438 7.37 -21.67 17.73
C TRP A 438 6.56 -20.88 18.77
N TRP A 439 6.12 -21.58 19.83
CA TRP A 439 5.37 -20.90 20.89
C TRP A 439 6.19 -19.80 21.58
N THR A 440 7.46 -20.03 21.84
CA THR A 440 8.34 -19.03 22.46
C THR A 440 8.47 -17.78 21.56
N MET A 441 8.62 -17.97 20.25
CA MET A 441 8.68 -16.87 19.29
C MET A 441 7.34 -16.13 19.19
N GLN A 442 6.23 -16.88 19.11
CA GLN A 442 4.88 -16.31 19.09
C GLN A 442 4.59 -15.51 20.38
N LEU A 443 4.94 -16.05 21.54
CA LEU A 443 4.79 -15.36 22.82
C LEU A 443 5.61 -14.06 22.87
N THR A 444 6.82 -14.06 22.34
CA THR A 444 7.65 -12.86 22.21
C THR A 444 6.96 -11.79 21.36
N CYS A 445 6.37 -12.16 20.25
CA CYS A 445 5.57 -11.26 19.41
C CYS A 445 4.33 -10.73 20.14
N ILE A 446 3.58 -11.61 20.82
CA ILE A 446 2.39 -11.23 21.61
C ILE A 446 2.77 -10.24 22.71
N LEU A 447 3.84 -10.49 23.45
CA LEU A 447 4.31 -9.61 24.53
C LEU A 447 4.71 -8.23 23.98
N THR A 448 5.37 -8.18 22.85
CA THR A 448 5.76 -6.93 22.17
C THR A 448 4.52 -6.13 21.76
N ILE A 449 3.55 -6.78 21.13
CA ILE A 449 2.30 -6.13 20.69
C ILE A 449 1.50 -5.66 21.91
N THR A 450 1.40 -6.48 22.94
CA THR A 450 0.69 -6.11 24.18
C THR A 450 1.31 -4.89 24.87
N CYS A 451 2.64 -4.80 24.87
CA CYS A 451 3.38 -3.63 25.35
C CYS A 451 3.04 -2.38 24.56
N LEU A 452 3.05 -2.48 23.22
CA LEU A 452 2.75 -1.38 22.32
C LEU A 452 1.31 -0.89 22.49
N VAL A 453 0.35 -1.82 22.56
CA VAL A 453 -1.07 -1.51 22.83
C VAL A 453 -1.23 -0.80 24.18
N GLY A 454 -0.60 -1.31 25.24
CA GLY A 454 -0.63 -0.71 26.57
C GLY A 454 -0.07 0.72 26.57
N TRP A 455 1.05 0.93 25.92
CA TRP A 455 1.68 2.25 25.80
C TRP A 455 0.79 3.21 25.00
N MET A 456 0.23 2.77 23.87
CA MET A 456 -0.66 3.58 23.05
C MET A 456 -1.94 3.94 23.80
N LYS A 457 -2.51 3.01 24.58
CA LYS A 457 -3.70 3.29 25.40
C LYS A 457 -3.39 4.37 26.44
N THR A 458 -2.28 4.23 27.18
CA THR A 458 -1.87 5.23 28.17
C THR A 458 -1.61 6.60 27.55
N TYR A 459 -1.01 6.63 26.35
CA TYR A 459 -0.78 7.87 25.60
C TYR A 459 -2.10 8.50 25.15
N SER A 460 -3.04 7.69 24.68
CA SER A 460 -4.36 8.14 24.27
C SER A 460 -5.15 8.75 25.42
N ASP A 461 -5.12 8.11 26.59
CA ASP A 461 -5.85 8.56 27.79
C ASP A 461 -5.25 9.87 28.32
N ARG A 462 -3.91 10.01 28.30
CA ARG A 462 -3.24 11.26 28.74
C ARG A 462 -3.52 12.46 27.85
N HIS A 463 -3.74 12.25 26.55
CA HIS A 463 -3.94 13.32 25.57
C HIS A 463 -5.38 13.46 25.09
N ASN A 464 -6.33 12.71 25.67
CA ASN A 464 -7.74 12.69 25.30
C ASN A 464 -7.96 12.55 23.79
N ILE A 465 -7.18 11.63 23.14
CA ILE A 465 -7.14 11.48 21.68
C ILE A 465 -8.50 11.10 21.10
N TYR A 466 -9.31 10.36 21.86
CA TYR A 466 -10.62 9.91 21.39
C TYR A 466 -11.65 11.04 21.31
N GLU A 467 -11.49 12.11 22.08
CA GLU A 467 -12.36 13.29 22.07
C GLU A 467 -12.00 14.26 20.95
N ARG A 468 -10.76 14.22 20.44
CA ARG A 468 -10.30 15.09 19.36
C ARG A 468 -10.79 14.64 17.99
N PRO A 469 -10.98 15.57 17.04
CA PRO A 469 -11.38 15.22 15.68
C PRO A 469 -10.34 14.34 14.99
N ILE A 470 -10.81 13.54 14.05
CA ILE A 470 -9.95 12.56 13.34
C ILE A 470 -8.86 13.22 12.51
N THR A 471 -9.10 14.45 12.05
CA THR A 471 -8.14 15.25 11.27
C THR A 471 -6.86 15.59 12.04
N GLU A 472 -6.92 15.71 13.36
CA GLU A 472 -5.77 15.97 14.21
C GLU A 472 -5.10 14.67 14.69
N THR A 473 -5.87 13.59 14.79
CA THR A 473 -5.43 12.33 15.39
C THR A 473 -5.29 11.19 14.39
N TRP A 474 -5.32 11.47 13.09
CA TRP A 474 -5.33 10.45 12.04
C TRP A 474 -4.13 9.48 12.13
N ALA A 475 -2.92 10.00 12.36
CA ALA A 475 -1.71 9.18 12.43
C ALA A 475 -1.76 8.19 13.61
N PHE A 476 -2.17 8.64 14.80
CA PHE A 476 -2.33 7.77 15.96
C PHE A 476 -3.40 6.70 15.72
N ARG A 477 -4.55 7.10 15.17
CA ARG A 477 -5.65 6.17 14.86
C ARG A 477 -5.29 5.20 13.74
N PHE A 478 -4.45 5.61 12.78
CA PHE A 478 -3.90 4.74 11.75
C PHE A 478 -3.03 3.64 12.37
N VAL A 479 -2.07 4.02 13.22
CA VAL A 479 -1.22 3.06 13.93
C VAL A 479 -2.07 2.08 14.75
N TYR A 480 -3.04 2.57 15.51
CA TYR A 480 -3.86 1.73 16.38
C TYR A 480 -4.81 0.80 15.61
N ARG A 481 -5.39 1.24 14.48
CA ARG A 481 -6.46 0.52 13.76
C ARG A 481 -5.99 -0.23 12.52
N VAL A 482 -4.79 0.07 12.01
CA VAL A 482 -4.22 -0.57 10.81
C VAL A 482 -2.93 -1.28 11.16
N LEU A 483 -1.92 -0.55 11.66
CA LEU A 483 -0.61 -1.15 11.92
C LEU A 483 -0.65 -2.22 13.02
N LEU A 484 -1.38 -2.00 14.10
CA LEU A 484 -1.50 -2.99 15.17
C LEU A 484 -2.14 -4.31 14.70
N PRO A 485 -3.32 -4.34 14.04
CA PRO A 485 -3.83 -5.55 13.43
C PRO A 485 -2.89 -6.19 12.42
N TRP A 486 -2.19 -5.39 11.61
CA TRP A 486 -1.17 -5.90 10.69
C TRP A 486 -0.01 -6.57 11.44
N MET A 487 0.45 -5.98 12.54
CA MET A 487 1.47 -6.60 13.39
C MET A 487 0.99 -7.93 13.99
N ILE A 488 -0.28 -8.04 14.38
CA ILE A 488 -0.86 -9.28 14.88
C ILE A 488 -0.85 -10.36 13.79
N LEU A 489 -1.31 -10.03 12.59
CA LEU A 489 -1.28 -10.96 11.45
C LEU A 489 0.14 -11.36 11.08
N ALA A 490 1.04 -10.38 10.96
CA ALA A 490 2.44 -10.62 10.64
C ALA A 490 3.15 -11.44 11.73
N SER A 491 2.76 -11.30 13.00
CA SER A 491 3.40 -12.01 14.12
C SER A 491 3.27 -13.52 13.99
N VAL A 492 2.14 -14.01 13.49
CA VAL A 492 1.92 -15.45 13.27
C VAL A 492 2.90 -15.96 12.21
N TRP A 493 3.03 -15.27 11.11
CA TRP A 493 3.96 -15.66 10.05
C TRP A 493 5.43 -15.54 10.50
N ILE A 494 5.80 -14.42 11.12
CA ILE A 494 7.15 -14.17 11.61
C ILE A 494 7.55 -15.22 12.65
N SER A 495 6.66 -15.60 13.56
CA SER A 495 6.96 -16.59 14.59
C SER A 495 7.18 -18.00 14.00
N ILE A 496 6.37 -18.38 13.01
CA ILE A 496 6.54 -19.66 12.29
C ILE A 496 7.85 -19.64 11.51
N TYR A 497 8.13 -18.55 10.79
CA TYR A 497 9.37 -18.39 10.03
C TYR A 497 10.61 -18.47 10.94
N TRP A 498 10.64 -17.73 12.05
CA TRP A 498 11.77 -17.73 12.97
C TRP A 498 11.93 -19.08 13.68
N ALA A 499 10.82 -19.72 14.06
CA ALA A 499 10.89 -21.05 14.64
C ALA A 499 11.48 -22.07 13.66
N ALA A 500 11.06 -22.00 12.40
CA ALA A 500 11.59 -22.82 11.33
C ALA A 500 13.09 -22.51 11.04
N ASP A 501 13.47 -21.22 11.08
CA ASP A 501 14.87 -20.80 10.85
C ASP A 501 15.86 -21.36 11.91
N VAL A 502 15.38 -21.66 13.11
CA VAL A 502 16.21 -22.37 14.11
C VAL A 502 16.70 -23.73 13.60
N PHE A 503 15.90 -24.41 12.78
CA PHE A 503 16.28 -25.66 12.09
C PHE A 503 16.70 -25.44 10.63
N ASN A 504 16.97 -24.18 10.24
CA ASN A 504 17.25 -23.74 8.87
C ASN A 504 16.13 -24.10 7.86
N LEU A 505 14.88 -24.22 8.34
CA LEU A 505 13.67 -24.51 7.53
C LEU A 505 12.97 -23.23 7.05
N GLY A 506 13.57 -22.05 7.21
CA GLY A 506 12.96 -20.75 6.90
C GLY A 506 12.54 -20.64 5.42
N GLU A 507 13.40 -21.06 4.48
CA GLU A 507 13.08 -21.03 3.04
C GLU A 507 11.92 -21.94 2.66
N LEU A 508 11.86 -23.14 3.27
CA LEU A 508 10.73 -24.05 3.07
C LEU A 508 9.43 -23.43 3.57
N THR A 509 9.47 -22.82 4.76
CA THR A 509 8.30 -22.15 5.34
C THR A 509 7.84 -21.01 4.46
N GLN A 510 8.77 -20.18 3.94
CA GLN A 510 8.44 -19.13 3.00
C GLN A 510 7.81 -19.70 1.72
N ARG A 511 8.38 -20.78 1.16
CA ARG A 511 7.83 -21.45 -0.02
C ARG A 511 6.42 -21.96 0.23
N ILE A 512 6.18 -22.68 1.35
CA ILE A 512 4.84 -23.17 1.70
C ILE A 512 3.83 -22.03 1.83
N MET A 513 4.21 -20.93 2.45
CA MET A 513 3.34 -19.78 2.64
C MET A 513 3.02 -19.03 1.33
N THR A 514 3.96 -19.02 0.38
CA THR A 514 3.80 -18.34 -0.92
C THR A 514 3.30 -19.24 -2.03
N THR A 515 3.39 -20.58 -1.87
CA THR A 515 2.85 -21.51 -2.85
C THR A 515 1.33 -21.53 -2.78
N ASP A 516 0.72 -21.48 -3.95
CA ASP A 516 -0.74 -21.51 -4.05
C ASP A 516 -1.26 -22.90 -3.69
N PHE A 517 -2.11 -22.98 -2.66
CA PHE A 517 -2.82 -24.19 -2.28
C PHE A 517 -4.07 -24.41 -3.14
N ILE A 518 -4.58 -23.35 -3.78
CA ILE A 518 -5.52 -23.41 -4.89
C ILE A 518 -4.81 -22.77 -6.07
N ASP A 519 -4.44 -23.58 -7.07
CA ASP A 519 -3.86 -23.13 -8.34
C ASP A 519 -4.78 -23.59 -9.47
N GLN A 520 -5.86 -22.86 -9.68
CA GLN A 520 -6.77 -23.06 -10.79
C GLN A 520 -6.61 -21.91 -11.78
N LYS A 521 -6.98 -22.13 -13.04
CA LYS A 521 -6.89 -21.13 -14.11
C LYS A 521 -7.53 -19.79 -13.75
N TYR A 522 -8.58 -19.81 -12.90
CA TYR A 522 -9.40 -18.66 -12.56
C TYR A 522 -9.25 -18.19 -11.10
N LEU A 523 -8.48 -18.89 -10.28
CA LEU A 523 -8.33 -18.57 -8.86
C LEU A 523 -6.99 -19.10 -8.35
N LYS A 524 -6.16 -18.22 -7.85
CA LYS A 524 -4.91 -18.57 -7.18
C LYS A 524 -4.94 -18.06 -5.75
N MET A 525 -4.78 -18.97 -4.80
CA MET A 525 -4.78 -18.63 -3.39
C MET A 525 -3.59 -19.24 -2.69
N SER A 526 -2.80 -18.41 -2.02
CA SER A 526 -1.77 -18.81 -1.08
C SER A 526 -2.12 -18.30 0.33
N VAL A 527 -1.47 -18.83 1.34
CA VAL A 527 -1.62 -18.30 2.71
C VAL A 527 -1.21 -16.83 2.77
N PHE A 528 -0.18 -16.45 2.03
CA PHE A 528 0.30 -15.07 1.94
C PHE A 528 -0.75 -14.14 1.32
N THR A 529 -1.36 -14.52 0.19
CA THR A 529 -2.39 -13.69 -0.47
C THR A 529 -3.60 -13.49 0.44
N LEU A 530 -4.00 -14.53 1.18
CA LEU A 530 -5.08 -14.44 2.15
C LEU A 530 -4.76 -13.47 3.29
N LEU A 531 -3.54 -13.54 3.85
CA LEU A 531 -3.10 -12.58 4.88
C LEU A 531 -3.09 -11.14 4.38
N VAL A 532 -2.67 -10.91 3.13
CA VAL A 532 -2.67 -9.58 2.50
C VAL A 532 -4.10 -9.05 2.36
N VAL A 533 -5.05 -9.87 1.90
CA VAL A 533 -6.47 -9.46 1.76
C VAL A 533 -7.08 -9.10 3.12
N VAL A 534 -6.78 -9.89 4.17
CA VAL A 534 -7.23 -9.58 5.54
C VAL A 534 -6.56 -8.30 6.06
N ALA A 535 -5.28 -8.09 5.77
CA ALA A 535 -4.59 -6.85 6.14
C ALA A 535 -5.22 -5.63 5.47
N LEU A 536 -5.56 -5.73 4.17
CA LEU A 536 -6.25 -4.69 3.42
C LEU A 536 -7.64 -4.38 3.97
N TYR A 537 -8.36 -5.37 4.52
CA TYR A 537 -9.65 -5.13 5.18
C TYR A 537 -9.53 -4.07 6.31
N PHE A 538 -8.49 -4.15 7.14
CA PHE A 538 -8.26 -3.14 8.19
C PHE A 538 -7.93 -1.77 7.61
N LEU A 539 -7.15 -1.72 6.52
CA LEU A 539 -6.80 -0.48 5.83
C LEU A 539 -8.05 0.20 5.23
N PHE A 540 -8.84 -0.55 4.47
CA PHE A 540 -10.07 -0.02 3.86
C PHE A 540 -11.12 0.33 4.92
N GLY A 541 -11.22 -0.43 6.00
CA GLY A 541 -12.04 -0.10 7.16
C GLY A 541 -11.62 1.22 7.84
N TYR A 542 -10.32 1.52 7.87
CA TYR A 542 -9.81 2.81 8.35
C TYR A 542 -10.14 3.94 7.38
N ILE A 543 -9.89 3.76 6.07
CA ILE A 543 -10.21 4.72 5.01
C ILE A 543 -11.71 5.08 5.07
N ASN A 544 -12.59 4.09 5.20
CA ASN A 544 -14.03 4.31 5.36
C ASN A 544 -14.36 5.23 6.54
N ARG A 545 -13.75 5.00 7.70
CA ARG A 545 -13.98 5.84 8.90
C ARG A 545 -13.45 7.26 8.74
N VAL A 546 -12.28 7.42 8.13
CA VAL A 546 -11.70 8.75 7.85
C VAL A 546 -12.60 9.51 6.89
N SER A 547 -12.99 8.90 5.78
CA SER A 547 -13.88 9.51 4.79
C SER A 547 -15.21 9.94 5.38
N LEU A 548 -15.84 9.09 6.23
CA LEU A 548 -17.06 9.41 6.94
C LEU A 548 -16.88 10.56 7.94
N SER A 549 -15.74 10.65 8.60
CA SER A 549 -15.46 11.72 9.56
C SER A 549 -15.23 13.06 8.85
N ILE A 550 -14.54 13.05 7.71
CA ILE A 550 -14.36 14.23 6.85
C ILE A 550 -15.70 14.71 6.30
N LEU A 551 -16.54 13.77 5.84
CA LEU A 551 -17.91 14.09 5.38
C LEU A 551 -18.74 14.77 6.48
N LYS A 552 -18.70 14.22 7.70
CA LYS A 552 -19.41 14.81 8.86
C LYS A 552 -18.90 16.21 9.17
N LEU A 553 -17.59 16.43 9.17
CA LEU A 553 -16.98 17.75 9.40
C LEU A 553 -17.38 18.76 8.32
N HIS A 554 -17.43 18.35 7.07
CA HIS A 554 -17.79 19.21 5.95
C HIS A 554 -19.27 19.61 6.03
N LEU A 555 -20.14 18.64 6.30
CA LEU A 555 -21.59 18.88 6.38
C LEU A 555 -22.02 19.59 7.67
N SER A 556 -21.26 19.49 8.76
CA SER A 556 -21.57 20.18 10.04
C SER A 556 -21.36 21.70 9.97
N LYS A 557 -20.69 22.21 8.94
CA LYS A 557 -20.53 23.68 8.70
C LYS A 557 -21.76 24.31 8.06
N GLY A 558 -22.77 23.54 7.65
CA GLY A 558 -24.03 24.00 7.08
C GLY A 558 -25.23 23.84 8.04
N ASP A 559 -26.46 24.04 7.52
CA ASP A 559 -27.71 23.94 8.28
C ASP A 559 -27.86 22.57 8.97
N LYS A 560 -28.00 22.59 10.31
CA LYS A 560 -28.02 21.38 11.14
C LYS A 560 -29.16 20.38 10.82
N LYS A 561 -30.31 20.86 10.34
CA LYS A 561 -31.47 20.00 10.01
C LYS A 561 -31.29 19.23 8.71
N LEU A 562 -30.66 19.84 7.68
CA LEU A 562 -30.34 19.20 6.40
C LEU A 562 -29.07 18.34 6.48
N ALA A 563 -28.17 18.64 7.43
CA ALA A 563 -26.92 17.90 7.61
C ALA A 563 -27.14 16.42 8.00
N ALA A 564 -28.18 16.12 8.79
CA ALA A 564 -28.45 14.75 9.23
C ALA A 564 -28.83 13.84 8.06
N SER A 565 -29.77 14.25 7.20
CA SER A 565 -30.21 13.46 6.03
C SER A 565 -29.10 13.30 4.99
N ARG A 566 -28.34 14.38 4.69
CA ARG A 566 -27.20 14.35 3.76
C ARG A 566 -26.07 13.46 4.26
N THR A 567 -25.87 13.41 5.59
CA THR A 567 -24.86 12.54 6.21
C THR A 567 -25.21 11.05 6.04
N VAL A 568 -26.47 10.67 6.17
CA VAL A 568 -26.90 9.26 5.99
C VAL A 568 -26.72 8.83 4.53
N MET A 569 -27.14 9.65 3.57
CA MET A 569 -26.97 9.35 2.15
C MET A 569 -25.50 9.27 1.75
N GLY A 570 -24.68 10.25 2.15
CA GLY A 570 -23.24 10.26 1.88
C GLY A 570 -22.51 9.10 2.54
N LYS A 571 -22.94 8.65 3.74
CA LYS A 571 -22.41 7.47 4.41
C LYS A 571 -22.57 6.21 3.55
N ASN A 572 -23.75 5.97 3.02
CA ASN A 572 -24.01 4.78 2.20
C ASN A 572 -23.19 4.77 0.92
N VAL A 573 -23.08 5.92 0.25
CA VAL A 573 -22.24 6.06 -0.97
C VAL A 573 -20.77 5.77 -0.69
N ILE A 574 -20.21 6.37 0.36
CA ILE A 574 -18.80 6.13 0.76
C ILE A 574 -18.58 4.65 1.10
N GLN A 575 -19.50 4.02 1.83
CA GLN A 575 -19.36 2.61 2.20
C GLN A 575 -19.36 1.70 0.97
N VAL A 576 -20.27 1.94 0.01
CA VAL A 576 -20.31 1.15 -1.24
C VAL A 576 -19.02 1.31 -2.04
N ILE A 577 -18.51 2.55 -2.18
CA ILE A 577 -17.28 2.81 -2.93
C ILE A 577 -16.07 2.14 -2.25
N VAL A 578 -15.91 2.33 -0.94
CA VAL A 578 -14.73 1.83 -0.21
C VAL A 578 -14.73 0.30 -0.15
N TRP A 579 -15.87 -0.33 0.18
CA TRP A 579 -15.93 -1.79 0.26
C TRP A 579 -15.97 -2.45 -1.13
N GLY A 580 -16.54 -1.79 -2.13
CA GLY A 580 -16.46 -2.20 -3.53
C GLY A 580 -15.00 -2.18 -4.03
N ALA A 581 -14.26 -1.13 -3.74
CA ALA A 581 -12.83 -1.05 -4.07
C ALA A 581 -12.01 -2.14 -3.35
N TRP A 582 -12.28 -2.39 -2.06
CA TRP A 582 -11.63 -3.49 -1.34
C TRP A 582 -11.91 -4.84 -2.00
N LEU A 583 -13.16 -5.11 -2.38
CA LEU A 583 -13.54 -6.34 -3.06
C LEU A 583 -12.80 -6.52 -4.38
N LEU A 584 -12.78 -5.48 -5.22
CA LEU A 584 -12.09 -5.51 -6.51
C LEU A 584 -10.57 -5.75 -6.36
N VAL A 585 -9.93 -5.07 -5.40
CA VAL A 585 -8.51 -5.30 -5.10
C VAL A 585 -8.27 -6.72 -4.58
N SER A 586 -9.16 -7.26 -3.75
CA SER A 586 -9.06 -8.63 -3.24
C SER A 586 -9.18 -9.66 -4.35
N LEU A 587 -10.10 -9.47 -5.29
CA LEU A 587 -10.26 -10.35 -6.47
C LEU A 587 -9.03 -10.27 -7.39
N ALA A 588 -8.44 -9.10 -7.56
CA ALA A 588 -7.20 -8.93 -8.32
C ALA A 588 -6.01 -9.65 -7.67
N ILE A 589 -5.89 -9.64 -6.32
CA ILE A 589 -4.85 -10.35 -5.57
C ILE A 589 -5.01 -11.86 -5.71
N PHE A 590 -6.23 -12.37 -5.74
CA PHE A 590 -6.51 -13.79 -5.95
C PHE A 590 -6.39 -14.22 -7.42
N HIS A 591 -5.95 -13.33 -8.31
CA HIS A 591 -5.81 -13.59 -9.76
C HIS A 591 -7.10 -14.15 -10.38
N VAL A 592 -8.26 -13.65 -9.90
CA VAL A 592 -9.54 -13.96 -10.55
C VAL A 592 -9.52 -13.41 -11.96
N ASP A 593 -9.97 -14.21 -12.92
CA ASP A 593 -9.90 -13.86 -14.37
C ASP A 593 -10.46 -12.45 -14.62
N ASN A 594 -9.61 -11.62 -15.21
CA ASN A 594 -9.93 -10.23 -15.50
C ASN A 594 -11.15 -10.09 -16.40
N THR A 595 -11.43 -11.08 -17.23
CA THR A 595 -12.60 -11.10 -18.14
C THR A 595 -13.90 -11.00 -17.33
N TRP A 596 -14.01 -11.74 -16.27
CA TRP A 596 -15.17 -11.72 -15.35
C TRP A 596 -15.29 -10.37 -14.62
N LEU A 597 -14.18 -9.83 -14.17
CA LEU A 597 -14.11 -8.51 -13.53
C LEU A 597 -14.53 -7.39 -14.51
N VAL A 598 -14.08 -7.46 -15.76
CA VAL A 598 -14.45 -6.50 -16.80
C VAL A 598 -15.94 -6.58 -17.10
N VAL A 599 -16.52 -7.77 -17.26
CA VAL A 599 -17.96 -7.96 -17.53
C VAL A 599 -18.81 -7.43 -16.37
N VAL A 600 -18.48 -7.80 -15.12
CA VAL A 600 -19.23 -7.35 -13.93
C VAL A 600 -19.04 -5.84 -13.72
N SER A 601 -17.83 -5.32 -13.85
CA SER A 601 -17.55 -3.89 -13.70
C SER A 601 -18.20 -3.08 -14.82
N GLY A 602 -18.20 -3.61 -16.04
CA GLY A 602 -18.89 -3.00 -17.19
C GLY A 602 -20.40 -2.94 -16.97
N GLY A 603 -21.00 -4.06 -16.55
CA GLY A 603 -22.43 -4.12 -16.22
C GLY A 603 -22.81 -3.18 -15.08
N LEU A 604 -22.01 -3.17 -14.02
CA LEU A 604 -22.23 -2.29 -12.87
C LEU A 604 -22.06 -0.81 -13.24
N SER A 605 -21.01 -0.48 -14.01
CA SER A 605 -20.78 0.89 -14.50
C SER A 605 -21.89 1.39 -15.39
N THR A 606 -22.38 0.53 -16.28
CA THR A 606 -23.53 0.83 -17.15
C THR A 606 -24.80 1.04 -16.32
N GLY A 607 -25.07 0.15 -15.35
CA GLY A 607 -26.22 0.28 -14.44
C GLY A 607 -26.18 1.56 -13.60
N ILE A 608 -25.03 1.88 -13.01
CA ILE A 608 -24.81 3.13 -12.26
C ILE A 608 -24.93 4.35 -13.19
N GLY A 609 -24.36 4.27 -14.40
CA GLY A 609 -24.46 5.32 -15.42
C GLY A 609 -25.90 5.65 -15.78
N PHE A 610 -26.74 4.63 -16.01
CA PHE A 610 -28.18 4.82 -16.24
C PHE A 610 -28.90 5.37 -15.01
N ALA A 611 -28.60 4.89 -13.81
CA ALA A 611 -29.21 5.38 -12.58
C ALA A 611 -28.85 6.85 -12.28
N LEU A 612 -27.66 7.29 -12.65
CA LEU A 612 -27.17 8.66 -12.45
C LEU A 612 -27.49 9.60 -13.63
N LYS A 613 -27.99 9.08 -14.75
CA LYS A 613 -28.24 9.86 -15.96
C LYS A 613 -29.05 11.13 -15.67
N ASP A 614 -30.21 11.01 -15.05
CA ASP A 614 -31.10 12.14 -14.79
C ASP A 614 -30.44 13.17 -13.84
N ILE A 615 -29.65 12.72 -12.88
CA ILE A 615 -28.92 13.60 -11.96
C ILE A 615 -27.85 14.39 -12.73
N ILE A 616 -27.06 13.72 -13.56
CA ILE A 616 -26.00 14.33 -14.36
C ILE A 616 -26.59 15.31 -15.36
N GLU A 617 -27.69 14.95 -16.04
CA GLU A 617 -28.41 15.83 -16.95
C GLU A 617 -28.90 17.08 -16.24
N ASN A 618 -29.52 16.96 -15.07
CA ASN A 618 -30.00 18.10 -14.31
C ASN A 618 -28.86 19.02 -13.85
N ILE A 619 -27.71 18.46 -13.44
CA ILE A 619 -26.52 19.25 -13.07
C ILE A 619 -25.98 20.01 -14.30
N TYR A 620 -25.82 19.32 -15.44
CA TYR A 620 -25.34 19.93 -16.67
C TYR A 620 -26.24 21.07 -17.12
N TYR A 621 -27.57 20.85 -17.14
CA TYR A 621 -28.52 21.86 -17.53
C TYR A 621 -28.60 22.99 -16.48
N GLY A 622 -28.43 22.70 -15.19
CA GLY A 622 -28.37 23.72 -14.15
C GLY A 622 -27.19 24.68 -14.34
N ILE A 623 -26.00 24.14 -14.62
CA ILE A 623 -24.81 24.94 -14.97
C ILE A 623 -25.08 25.78 -16.23
N SER A 624 -25.68 25.19 -17.25
CA SER A 624 -25.99 25.84 -18.50
C SER A 624 -27.07 26.94 -18.34
N LEU A 625 -28.06 26.78 -17.50
CA LEU A 625 -29.05 27.79 -17.13
C LEU A 625 -28.39 28.98 -16.40
N MET A 626 -27.51 28.68 -15.45
CA MET A 626 -26.74 29.72 -14.69
C MET A 626 -25.81 30.52 -15.62
N ALA A 627 -25.35 29.95 -16.74
CA ALA A 627 -24.51 30.64 -17.73
C ALA A 627 -25.23 31.77 -18.49
N GLY A 628 -26.49 32.04 -18.20
CA GLY A 628 -27.19 33.26 -18.65
C GLY A 628 -28.42 33.03 -19.51
N ARG A 629 -28.92 31.80 -19.70
CA ARG A 629 -30.20 31.55 -20.37
C ARG A 629 -31.37 32.15 -19.60
N VAL A 630 -31.41 31.89 -18.27
CA VAL A 630 -32.41 32.42 -17.35
C VAL A 630 -31.67 32.97 -16.12
N LYS A 631 -32.09 34.11 -15.62
CA LYS A 631 -31.51 34.74 -14.42
C LYS A 631 -32.48 34.71 -13.27
N VAL A 632 -31.96 34.69 -12.06
CA VAL A 632 -32.78 34.90 -10.86
C VAL A 632 -33.42 36.28 -10.95
N GLY A 633 -34.73 36.32 -10.79
CA GLY A 633 -35.52 37.53 -10.95
C GLY A 633 -36.27 37.65 -12.28
N ASP A 634 -35.93 36.83 -13.31
CA ASP A 634 -36.67 36.79 -14.58
C ASP A 634 -38.08 36.26 -14.35
N TRP A 635 -39.05 36.84 -15.09
CA TRP A 635 -40.39 36.30 -15.20
C TRP A 635 -40.47 35.40 -16.43
N ILE A 636 -40.84 34.17 -16.18
CA ILE A 636 -40.97 33.15 -17.24
C ILE A 636 -42.36 32.53 -17.25
N GLU A 637 -42.75 32.06 -18.41
CA GLU A 637 -43.96 31.27 -18.62
C GLU A 637 -43.55 29.92 -19.22
N ILE A 638 -43.84 28.85 -18.45
CA ILE A 638 -43.56 27.46 -18.84
C ILE A 638 -44.79 26.59 -18.52
N ASP A 639 -45.22 25.78 -19.48
CA ASP A 639 -46.41 24.91 -19.33
C ASP A 639 -47.67 25.66 -18.80
N GLY A 640 -47.89 26.91 -19.26
CA GLY A 640 -48.99 27.77 -18.82
C GLY A 640 -48.82 28.43 -17.47
N THR A 641 -47.78 28.10 -16.73
CA THR A 641 -47.49 28.72 -15.42
C THR A 641 -46.60 29.93 -15.63
N LYS A 642 -47.08 31.11 -15.18
CA LYS A 642 -46.30 32.33 -15.14
C LYS A 642 -45.75 32.53 -13.74
N GLY A 643 -44.44 32.81 -13.65
CA GLY A 643 -43.83 33.05 -12.33
C GLY A 643 -42.45 33.67 -12.43
N LYS A 644 -41.96 34.14 -11.29
CA LYS A 644 -40.67 34.74 -11.11
C LYS A 644 -39.66 33.69 -10.67
N VAL A 645 -38.50 33.64 -11.34
CA VAL A 645 -37.40 32.75 -10.93
C VAL A 645 -36.84 33.22 -9.59
N ASN A 646 -37.02 32.42 -8.56
CA ASN A 646 -36.59 32.73 -7.19
C ASN A 646 -35.15 32.26 -6.94
N SER A 647 -34.82 31.03 -7.33
CA SER A 647 -33.46 30.50 -7.24
C SER A 647 -33.19 29.41 -8.29
N ILE A 648 -31.94 29.29 -8.68
CA ILE A 648 -31.44 28.23 -9.59
C ILE A 648 -30.40 27.44 -8.80
N SER A 649 -30.68 26.15 -8.57
CA SER A 649 -29.75 25.21 -7.97
C SER A 649 -29.15 24.26 -9.03
N TYR A 650 -28.23 23.40 -8.64
CA TYR A 650 -27.62 22.42 -9.57
C TYR A 650 -28.61 21.45 -10.18
N THR A 651 -29.69 21.12 -9.49
CA THR A 651 -30.66 20.10 -9.95
C THR A 651 -32.05 20.64 -10.26
N SER A 652 -32.41 21.80 -9.71
CA SER A 652 -33.74 22.36 -9.85
C SER A 652 -33.73 23.88 -9.88
N THR A 653 -34.72 24.48 -10.53
CA THR A 653 -35.02 25.90 -10.54
C THR A 653 -36.34 26.13 -9.85
N LEU A 654 -36.36 27.02 -8.84
CA LEU A 654 -37.57 27.39 -8.12
C LEU A 654 -38.21 28.63 -8.75
N VAL A 655 -39.46 28.53 -9.12
CA VAL A 655 -40.27 29.59 -9.71
C VAL A 655 -41.43 29.89 -8.80
N GLU A 656 -41.58 31.14 -8.38
CA GLU A 656 -42.67 31.64 -7.58
C GLU A 656 -43.76 32.11 -8.55
N SER A 657 -44.91 31.42 -8.51
CA SER A 657 -46.09 31.74 -9.34
C SER A 657 -46.79 32.98 -8.85
N ILE A 658 -47.69 33.53 -9.68
CA ILE A 658 -48.49 34.73 -9.36
C ILE A 658 -49.37 34.52 -8.12
N ASP A 659 -49.79 33.29 -7.84
CA ASP A 659 -50.60 32.90 -6.65
C ASP A 659 -49.77 32.73 -5.37
N GLY A 660 -48.45 32.98 -5.42
CA GLY A 660 -47.51 32.84 -4.29
C GLY A 660 -47.03 31.42 -4.06
N THR A 661 -47.41 30.43 -4.90
CA THR A 661 -46.88 29.07 -4.81
C THR A 661 -45.48 28.95 -5.42
N ILE A 662 -44.62 28.14 -4.78
CA ILE A 662 -43.28 27.84 -5.31
C ILE A 662 -43.33 26.52 -6.04
N ILE A 663 -43.01 26.56 -7.33
CA ILE A 663 -42.95 25.39 -8.19
C ILE A 663 -41.48 25.06 -8.45
N ALA A 664 -41.08 23.83 -8.17
CA ALA A 664 -39.73 23.33 -8.43
C ALA A 664 -39.72 22.61 -9.80
N PHE A 665 -39.12 23.23 -10.79
CA PHE A 665 -38.84 22.58 -12.08
C PHE A 665 -37.48 21.90 -12.03
N THR A 666 -37.39 20.68 -12.56
CA THR A 666 -36.06 20.09 -12.80
C THR A 666 -35.36 20.90 -13.89
N ASN A 667 -34.04 21.05 -13.75
CA ASN A 667 -33.29 21.87 -14.72
C ASN A 667 -33.38 21.30 -16.15
N SER A 668 -33.45 19.96 -16.28
CA SER A 668 -33.66 19.30 -17.57
C SER A 668 -35.01 19.72 -18.22
N GLN A 669 -36.09 19.77 -17.44
CA GLN A 669 -37.40 20.22 -17.96
C GLN A 669 -37.34 21.67 -18.42
N LEU A 670 -36.74 22.56 -17.63
CA LEU A 670 -36.65 23.97 -17.99
C LEU A 670 -35.75 24.22 -19.20
N PHE A 671 -34.70 23.40 -19.38
CA PHE A 671 -33.77 23.56 -20.50
C PHE A 671 -34.29 22.96 -21.82
N THR A 672 -34.96 21.81 -21.78
CA THR A 672 -35.42 21.07 -22.95
C THR A 672 -36.77 21.52 -23.45
N LYS A 673 -37.62 22.08 -22.57
CA LYS A 673 -38.94 22.62 -22.99
C LYS A 673 -38.82 24.07 -23.43
N ASN A 674 -39.73 24.46 -24.29
CA ASN A 674 -39.88 25.85 -24.69
C ASN A 674 -40.49 26.65 -23.53
N TYR A 675 -39.85 27.73 -23.18
CA TYR A 675 -40.36 28.69 -22.20
C TYR A 675 -40.35 30.09 -22.81
N ARG A 676 -41.21 30.95 -22.33
CA ARG A 676 -41.24 32.38 -22.70
C ARG A 676 -40.61 33.17 -21.56
N ASN A 677 -39.55 33.94 -21.86
CA ASN A 677 -39.00 34.90 -20.89
C ASN A 677 -39.67 36.25 -21.14
N LEU A 678 -40.45 36.69 -20.17
CA LEU A 678 -41.28 37.87 -20.28
C LEU A 678 -40.51 39.18 -20.00
N THR A 679 -39.39 39.10 -19.27
CA THR A 679 -38.63 40.26 -18.81
C THR A 679 -37.29 40.45 -19.53
N LYS A 680 -36.77 39.46 -20.22
CA LYS A 680 -35.43 39.50 -20.83
C LYS A 680 -35.27 40.47 -21.99
N ASN A 681 -36.36 40.76 -22.74
CA ASN A 681 -36.30 41.69 -23.86
C ASN A 681 -36.54 43.13 -23.34
N HIS A 682 -37.73 43.63 -23.42
CA HIS A 682 -38.07 45.01 -22.98
C HIS A 682 -39.09 45.02 -21.84
N GLY A 683 -39.55 43.87 -21.38
CA GLY A 683 -40.48 43.75 -20.25
C GLY A 683 -41.95 44.01 -20.58
N TYR A 684 -42.28 44.30 -21.84
CA TYR A 684 -43.63 44.50 -22.30
C TYR A 684 -44.12 43.39 -23.20
N VAL A 685 -45.38 43.00 -23.06
CA VAL A 685 -46.07 42.02 -23.91
C VAL A 685 -47.25 42.65 -24.62
N LEU A 686 -47.51 42.20 -25.83
CA LEU A 686 -48.66 42.65 -26.61
C LEU A 686 -49.91 42.01 -26.00
N SER A 687 -50.81 42.82 -25.40
CA SER A 687 -52.10 42.37 -24.94
C SER A 687 -53.17 42.68 -26.00
N LEU A 688 -54.01 41.69 -26.26
CA LEU A 688 -55.14 41.78 -27.15
C LEU A 688 -56.40 41.87 -26.31
N ILE A 689 -56.91 43.06 -26.14
CA ILE A 689 -58.01 43.35 -25.27
C ILE A 689 -59.32 43.39 -26.10
N PRO A 690 -60.19 42.38 -25.96
CA PRO A 690 -61.45 42.35 -26.76
C PRO A 690 -62.47 43.33 -26.18
N PHE A 691 -63.23 43.96 -27.06
CA PHE A 691 -64.41 44.72 -26.72
C PHE A 691 -65.42 44.69 -27.89
N GLY A 692 -66.68 44.89 -27.63
CA GLY A 692 -67.74 44.86 -28.66
C GLY A 692 -68.62 46.08 -28.55
N VAL A 693 -69.12 46.58 -29.66
CA VAL A 693 -70.07 47.66 -29.78
C VAL A 693 -71.26 47.29 -30.64
N ALA A 694 -72.39 48.02 -30.49
CA ALA A 694 -73.60 47.76 -31.21
C ALA A 694 -73.42 47.93 -32.73
N TYR A 695 -74.22 47.23 -33.58
CA TYR A 695 -74.15 47.20 -35.04
C TYR A 695 -74.46 48.54 -35.69
N ASN A 696 -75.07 49.45 -34.99
CA ASN A 696 -75.35 50.83 -35.45
C ASN A 696 -74.11 51.77 -35.34
N SER A 697 -73.06 51.30 -34.75
CA SER A 697 -71.84 52.12 -34.49
C SER A 697 -70.97 52.26 -35.71
N LYS A 698 -70.39 53.44 -35.99
CA LYS A 698 -69.42 53.70 -37.05
C LYS A 698 -68.05 53.19 -36.69
N MET A 699 -67.63 52.09 -37.37
CA MET A 699 -66.35 51.41 -37.02
C MET A 699 -65.14 52.31 -36.96
N LYS A 700 -64.94 53.24 -37.89
CA LYS A 700 -63.76 54.13 -37.88
C LYS A 700 -63.77 55.05 -36.67
N GLU A 701 -64.93 55.62 -36.34
CA GLU A 701 -65.10 56.50 -35.18
C GLU A 701 -64.83 55.74 -33.88
N VAL A 702 -65.27 54.51 -33.69
CA VAL A 702 -65.01 53.64 -32.55
C VAL A 702 -63.52 53.37 -32.43
N MET A 703 -62.85 52.99 -33.54
CA MET A 703 -61.44 52.70 -33.53
C MET A 703 -60.60 53.92 -33.12
N GLU A 704 -60.82 55.09 -33.74
CA GLU A 704 -60.10 56.32 -33.46
C GLU A 704 -60.34 56.79 -32.03
N THR A 705 -61.58 56.68 -31.53
CA THR A 705 -61.97 57.11 -30.20
C THR A 705 -61.28 56.29 -29.12
N VAL A 706 -61.29 54.97 -29.27
CA VAL A 706 -60.64 54.09 -28.29
C VAL A 706 -59.14 54.18 -28.36
N GLU A 707 -58.52 54.27 -29.55
CA GLU A 707 -57.05 54.46 -29.71
C GLU A 707 -56.63 55.77 -29.03
N LYS A 708 -57.31 56.85 -29.27
CA LYS A 708 -57.01 58.13 -28.65
C LYS A 708 -57.18 58.10 -27.13
N ALA A 709 -58.28 57.54 -26.62
CA ALA A 709 -58.55 57.47 -25.21
C ALA A 709 -57.53 56.70 -24.39
N VAL A 710 -57.06 55.57 -24.95
CA VAL A 710 -56.04 54.71 -24.29
C VAL A 710 -54.67 55.34 -24.46
N THR A 711 -54.38 56.01 -25.56
CA THR A 711 -53.10 56.70 -25.74
C THR A 711 -52.98 57.93 -24.79
N ASP A 712 -54.08 58.72 -24.62
CA ASP A 712 -54.12 59.90 -23.78
C ASP A 712 -54.13 59.54 -22.26
N MET A 713 -54.54 58.33 -21.91
CA MET A 713 -54.52 57.83 -20.51
C MET A 713 -53.13 57.83 -19.89
N LYS A 714 -52.04 57.78 -20.67
CA LYS A 714 -50.62 57.75 -20.21
C LYS A 714 -50.41 56.80 -19.06
N HIS A 715 -50.98 55.62 -19.16
CA HIS A 715 -50.94 54.60 -18.10
C HIS A 715 -49.49 54.17 -17.78
N PRO A 716 -49.08 54.02 -16.52
CA PRO A 716 -47.71 53.75 -16.11
C PRO A 716 -47.20 52.39 -16.62
N TYR A 717 -48.08 51.44 -16.85
CA TYR A 717 -47.75 50.07 -17.29
C TYR A 717 -47.94 49.86 -18.80
N VAL A 718 -48.16 50.88 -19.57
CA VAL A 718 -48.30 50.85 -21.05
C VAL A 718 -47.03 51.46 -21.67
N ASP A 719 -46.48 50.78 -22.67
CA ASP A 719 -45.26 51.25 -23.38
C ASP A 719 -45.60 52.47 -24.25
N LYS A 720 -45.11 53.64 -23.82
CA LYS A 720 -45.32 54.92 -24.52
C LYS A 720 -44.66 55.01 -25.87
N LYS A 721 -43.72 54.10 -26.20
CA LYS A 721 -42.97 54.15 -27.47
C LYS A 721 -43.67 53.35 -28.60
N LYS A 722 -44.61 52.50 -28.23
CA LYS A 722 -45.29 51.65 -29.19
C LYS A 722 -46.73 52.08 -29.39
N PRO A 723 -47.21 52.07 -30.66
CA PRO A 723 -48.56 52.56 -30.97
C PRO A 723 -49.64 51.63 -30.36
N VAL A 724 -50.64 52.24 -29.84
CA VAL A 724 -51.89 51.59 -29.47
C VAL A 724 -52.75 51.53 -30.70
N LYS A 725 -53.24 50.37 -31.07
CA LYS A 725 -54.08 50.19 -32.29
C LYS A 725 -55.32 49.35 -31.94
N VAL A 726 -56.45 49.77 -32.55
CA VAL A 726 -57.65 48.97 -32.52
C VAL A 726 -57.83 48.26 -33.87
N VAL A 727 -58.14 47.01 -33.86
CA VAL A 727 -58.39 46.21 -35.05
C VAL A 727 -59.78 45.58 -34.95
N PHE A 728 -60.53 45.61 -36.06
CA PHE A 728 -61.74 44.87 -36.18
C PHE A 728 -61.42 43.39 -36.28
N THR A 729 -62.14 42.53 -35.61
CA THR A 729 -61.90 41.10 -35.57
C THR A 729 -63.00 40.30 -36.29
N GLU A 730 -64.21 40.52 -35.95
CA GLU A 730 -65.33 39.76 -36.52
C GLU A 730 -66.66 40.42 -36.23
N PHE A 731 -67.68 40.02 -37.00
CA PHE A 731 -69.08 40.30 -36.68
C PHE A 731 -69.59 39.20 -35.78
N GLY A 732 -69.79 39.56 -34.45
CA GLY A 732 -70.29 38.62 -33.47
C GLY A 732 -71.79 38.56 -33.40
N ASP A 733 -72.34 37.58 -32.69
CA ASP A 733 -73.81 37.36 -32.64
C ASP A 733 -74.59 38.58 -32.10
N ASN A 734 -74.01 39.40 -31.27
CA ASN A 734 -74.67 40.52 -30.68
C ASN A 734 -73.94 41.88 -30.82
N SER A 735 -72.68 41.85 -31.34
CA SER A 735 -71.80 43.02 -31.43
C SER A 735 -70.84 42.98 -32.58
N ILE A 736 -70.38 44.12 -33.00
CA ILE A 736 -69.14 44.26 -33.79
C ILE A 736 -67.95 44.13 -32.85
N ASN A 737 -67.11 43.10 -33.05
CA ASN A 737 -66.01 42.79 -32.17
C ASN A 737 -64.73 43.43 -32.65
N PHE A 738 -64.03 44.06 -31.71
CA PHE A 738 -62.74 44.71 -31.86
C PHE A 738 -61.73 44.11 -30.85
N LYS A 739 -60.45 44.21 -31.20
CA LYS A 739 -59.37 44.02 -30.22
C LYS A 739 -58.47 45.23 -30.18
N LEU A 740 -58.28 45.76 -28.99
CA LEU A 740 -57.24 46.74 -28.75
C LEU A 740 -55.89 46.06 -28.59
N LEU A 741 -54.94 46.44 -29.43
CA LEU A 741 -53.54 46.00 -29.41
C LEU A 741 -52.75 47.04 -28.59
N CYS A 742 -52.31 46.63 -27.40
CA CYS A 742 -51.59 47.48 -26.51
C CYS A 742 -50.43 46.76 -25.86
N TRP A 743 -49.26 47.38 -25.81
CA TRP A 743 -48.10 46.81 -25.17
C TRP A 743 -48.11 47.18 -23.70
N VAL A 744 -48.26 46.17 -22.84
CA VAL A 744 -48.38 46.37 -21.39
C VAL A 744 -47.24 45.61 -20.69
N ASP A 745 -46.89 46.12 -19.49
CA ASP A 745 -45.87 45.50 -18.64
C ASP A 745 -46.26 44.04 -18.38
N ALA A 746 -45.33 43.10 -18.63
CA ALA A 746 -45.55 41.68 -18.56
C ALA A 746 -45.94 41.19 -17.16
N VAL A 747 -45.47 41.87 -16.10
CA VAL A 747 -45.71 41.51 -14.70
C VAL A 747 -47.03 42.09 -14.20
N LYS A 748 -47.33 43.29 -14.64
CA LYS A 748 -48.52 44.09 -14.27
C LYS A 748 -49.67 43.98 -15.28
N GLN A 749 -49.59 43.04 -16.21
CA GLN A 749 -50.52 42.85 -17.28
C GLN A 749 -52.00 42.85 -16.85
N ILE A 750 -52.32 42.09 -15.76
CA ILE A 750 -53.67 41.91 -15.26
C ILE A 750 -54.28 43.27 -14.84
N TYR A 751 -53.49 44.06 -14.10
CA TYR A 751 -53.94 45.40 -13.65
C TYR A 751 -54.08 46.36 -14.83
N ALA A 752 -53.06 46.41 -15.68
CA ALA A 752 -53.07 47.29 -16.85
C ALA A 752 -54.25 47.01 -17.79
N VAL A 753 -54.53 45.73 -18.02
CA VAL A 753 -55.66 45.30 -18.89
C VAL A 753 -57.00 45.71 -18.24
N SER A 754 -57.13 45.51 -16.90
CA SER A 754 -58.34 45.94 -16.18
C SER A 754 -58.60 47.44 -16.32
N ASP A 755 -57.59 48.27 -16.02
CA ASP A 755 -57.68 49.72 -16.08
C ASP A 755 -57.95 50.23 -17.50
N ILE A 756 -57.39 49.59 -18.50
CA ILE A 756 -57.63 49.87 -19.91
C ILE A 756 -59.09 49.50 -20.31
N MET A 757 -59.59 48.36 -19.83
CA MET A 757 -60.97 47.95 -20.09
C MET A 757 -61.98 48.93 -19.46
N GLU A 758 -61.72 49.39 -18.23
CA GLU A 758 -62.49 50.40 -17.57
C GLU A 758 -62.48 51.68 -18.41
N ARG A 759 -61.32 52.16 -18.85
CA ARG A 759 -61.23 53.37 -19.69
C ARG A 759 -61.92 53.21 -21.04
N ILE A 760 -61.90 52.02 -21.67
CA ILE A 760 -62.67 51.73 -22.90
C ILE A 760 -64.17 51.87 -22.59
N TYR A 761 -64.63 51.30 -21.49
CA TYR A 761 -66.02 51.37 -21.07
C TYR A 761 -66.48 52.82 -20.93
N ASP A 762 -65.71 53.64 -20.18
CA ASP A 762 -66.03 55.03 -19.91
C ASP A 762 -66.08 55.88 -21.19
N VAL A 763 -65.11 55.75 -22.05
CA VAL A 763 -65.02 56.56 -23.28
C VAL A 763 -66.13 56.18 -24.29
N LEU A 764 -66.50 54.91 -24.37
CA LEU A 764 -67.59 54.49 -25.20
C LEU A 764 -68.91 55.09 -24.70
N GLY A 765 -69.11 55.14 -23.34
CA GLY A 765 -70.25 55.79 -22.70
C GLY A 765 -70.23 57.34 -22.91
N GLU A 766 -69.08 58.03 -22.75
CA GLU A 766 -68.88 59.47 -22.99
C GLU A 766 -69.27 59.85 -24.44
N LYS A 767 -69.04 58.98 -25.39
CA LYS A 767 -69.33 59.22 -26.80
C LYS A 767 -70.66 58.68 -27.29
N GLY A 768 -71.46 58.08 -26.42
CA GLY A 768 -72.78 57.53 -26.72
C GLY A 768 -72.68 56.27 -27.60
N ILE A 769 -71.54 55.62 -27.65
CA ILE A 769 -71.36 54.33 -28.35
C ILE A 769 -71.88 53.24 -27.44
N GLU A 770 -72.92 52.56 -27.90
CA GLU A 770 -73.58 51.54 -27.12
C GLU A 770 -72.82 50.19 -27.08
N ILE A 771 -72.67 49.67 -25.89
CA ILE A 771 -72.22 48.31 -25.68
C ILE A 771 -73.47 47.42 -25.60
N PRO A 772 -73.71 46.57 -26.59
CA PRO A 772 -75.01 45.90 -26.77
C PRO A 772 -75.20 44.81 -25.69
N PHE A 773 -76.40 44.75 -25.18
CA PHE A 773 -76.89 43.56 -24.49
C PHE A 773 -77.10 42.44 -25.49
N PRO A 774 -77.26 41.19 -25.03
CA PRO A 774 -77.60 40.09 -25.96
C PRO A 774 -78.82 40.47 -26.80
N GLN A 775 -78.66 40.44 -28.10
CA GLN A 775 -79.72 40.79 -29.11
C GLN A 775 -80.49 39.54 -29.46
N ARG A 776 -81.84 39.67 -29.55
CA ARG A 776 -82.69 38.61 -29.99
C ARG A 776 -83.83 39.19 -30.88
N ASP A 777 -83.93 38.72 -32.09
CA ASP A 777 -85.05 38.99 -32.93
C ASP A 777 -86.23 38.12 -32.47
N ILE A 778 -87.36 38.75 -32.11
CA ILE A 778 -88.51 38.05 -31.68
C ILE A 778 -89.60 38.22 -32.76
N HIS A 779 -89.99 37.16 -33.42
CA HIS A 779 -91.17 37.14 -34.29
C HIS A 779 -92.38 36.75 -33.44
N ILE A 780 -93.25 37.74 -33.16
CA ILE A 780 -94.54 37.50 -32.47
C ILE A 780 -95.52 36.99 -33.56
N ILE A 781 -95.89 35.72 -33.51
CA ILE A 781 -96.95 35.14 -34.32
C ILE A 781 -98.23 35.34 -33.56
N ALA A 782 -99.07 36.28 -34.05
CA ALA A 782 -100.44 36.44 -33.52
C ALA A 782 -101.32 35.31 -34.09
N ASP A 783 -101.77 34.44 -33.15
CA ASP A 783 -102.81 33.46 -33.55
C ASP A 783 -104.10 34.25 -33.96
N LYS A 784 -104.60 33.91 -35.20
CA LYS A 784 -105.86 34.40 -35.79
C LYS A 784 -107.00 33.72 -35.07
#